data_9a6b7456b1584785dc981fea085f08e9
#
_entry.id   9a6b7456b1584785dc981fea085f08e9
#
_cell.length_a   1.000
_cell.length_b   1.000
_cell.length_c   1.000
_cell.angle_alpha   90.00
_cell.angle_beta   90.00
_cell.angle_gamma   90.00
#
_symmetry.space_group_name_H-M   'P 1'
#
loop_
_entity.id
_entity.type
_entity.pdbx_description
1 polymer ?
#
loop_
_entity_poly.entity_id
_entity_poly.type
_entity_poly.pdbx_seq_one_letter_code
_entity_poly.pdbx_strand_id
1 'polypeptide(L)'
;MTSETDVQNAAAAGDSAPGTGPAVHPNYGRITTTGAGDAVLAASLQKVLDGTWADAREFTREAMTPDMLNPIGLGMEEHRDHVLAQLQRLADSGMPKLGFREEDGGTGDTGGALTSFEMLGHLDLSLMVKAGVQWGLFGGAIANLGDSETRKKYLPDVMSLDLLGCFAMTEVGGGSDVQNLETTATFDRETGEFVVNTPTPSAEKAYIGNAARDGRMAAVFAQLITTADDGGELRHGVHCLLVPIRDEAGNDLPGVRTTDHGPKGGLAGVDNGKIWFDDVRVPREALLDRFGAVDADGEYSSPIDSVGARFFTMLGTLIRGRVSVGAAAGASARTALALAVRYSLVRRQFDHPETGKGIPLLEYREHQRRLMPRVARAYAFACAQNAIILELDEFEKNPEAFDEVRRREMETHAAGIKASVTAFANDTIIEARLACGGAGYMAENLLTEMRKDCDVFSTFEGDNVVLTQLVGKELLSSYAADFGDMDQRETVAFALSTAVDVVQEKARASTLWQKLVDAVTDREHTDLLDRGNQLQLLVDREEHLLETVARRLRKAQGQDGSAAFKVFNSAQDHLLQAGRAHMDSWVFARFAEAVEACEDPEAREVLGMLCDLYVLDIVDGDKGWFLEHNRLTTERTKAATAARNRLCTKLAGRARTLVDAFAIPEFVFTVPMLTDGGVDTITDEPADEHEVVGLAD
;
A
#
# COMPACT_ATOMS: atom_id res chain seq x y z
N MET A 1 32.55 -25.23 -43.77
CA MET A 1 32.71 -26.56 -44.39
C MET A 1 32.92 -27.54 -43.29
N THR A 2 32.12 -28.55 -43.24
CA THR A 2 31.88 -29.72 -42.35
C THR A 2 30.66 -29.46 -41.45
N SER A 3 29.66 -29.98 -41.72
CA SER A 3 28.82 -31.04 -42.33
C SER A 3 27.75 -31.40 -41.28
N GLU A 4 26.52 -31.09 -41.67
CA GLU A 4 25.33 -31.73 -41.12
C GLU A 4 25.46 -33.24 -41.26
N THR A 5 25.21 -33.95 -40.22
CA THR A 5 24.70 -35.34 -40.09
C THR A 5 25.09 -35.85 -38.73
N ASP A 6 24.11 -36.04 -37.88
CA ASP A 6 23.99 -37.13 -36.89
C ASP A 6 23.04 -36.78 -35.75
N VAL A 7 21.76 -36.67 -36.10
CA VAL A 7 20.63 -36.88 -35.15
C VAL A 7 19.48 -37.53 -35.91
N GLN A 8 19.68 -38.79 -36.30
CA GLN A 8 18.61 -39.72 -36.64
C GLN A 8 19.11 -41.12 -36.34
N ASN A 9 18.72 -41.66 -35.21
CA ASN A 9 18.47 -43.10 -34.99
C ASN A 9 18.51 -43.43 -33.49
N ALA A 10 17.35 -43.39 -32.87
CA ALA A 10 17.01 -44.18 -31.70
C ALA A 10 15.51 -44.28 -31.57
N ALA A 11 14.89 -44.96 -32.53
CA ALA A 11 13.51 -45.44 -32.40
C ALA A 11 13.55 -46.90 -32.88
N ALA A 12 13.62 -47.82 -31.94
CA ALA A 12 13.04 -49.18 -32.11
C ALA A 12 13.19 -50.03 -30.85
N ALA A 13 12.06 -50.50 -30.38
CA ALA A 13 11.81 -51.77 -29.72
C ALA A 13 12.05 -51.86 -28.20
N GLY A 14 10.97 -51.98 -27.51
CA GLY A 14 10.84 -52.51 -26.15
C GLY A 14 9.39 -52.60 -25.75
N ASP A 15 8.70 -53.64 -26.23
CA ASP A 15 7.41 -54.10 -25.71
C ASP A 15 7.54 -54.40 -24.22
N SER A 16 6.93 -53.61 -23.38
CA SER A 16 6.74 -53.93 -21.96
C SER A 16 5.27 -53.66 -21.61
N ALA A 17 4.65 -54.62 -20.98
CA ALA A 17 3.26 -54.70 -20.55
C ALA A 17 2.78 -53.40 -19.84
N PRO A 18 1.45 -53.13 -19.83
CA PRO A 18 0.91 -51.93 -19.19
C PRO A 18 1.14 -52.00 -17.69
N GLY A 19 2.17 -51.26 -17.24
CA GLY A 19 2.39 -50.98 -15.84
C GLY A 19 1.29 -50.11 -15.34
N THR A 20 0.65 -50.47 -14.26
CA THR A 20 -0.29 -49.65 -13.49
C THR A 20 0.43 -48.31 -13.17
N GLY A 21 -0.01 -47.24 -13.82
CA GLY A 21 0.46 -45.89 -13.52
C GLY A 21 0.32 -45.60 -12.04
N PRO A 22 1.16 -44.69 -11.49
CA PRO A 22 1.09 -44.32 -10.08
C PRO A 22 -0.33 -43.88 -9.71
N ALA A 23 -0.85 -44.47 -8.63
CA ALA A 23 -2.19 -44.18 -8.15
C ALA A 23 -2.30 -42.66 -7.87
N VAL A 24 -3.25 -42.02 -8.50
CA VAL A 24 -3.54 -40.58 -8.26
C VAL A 24 -3.90 -40.41 -6.79
N HIS A 25 -3.22 -39.53 -6.11
CA HIS A 25 -3.47 -39.27 -4.69
C HIS A 25 -4.87 -38.64 -4.55
N PRO A 26 -5.78 -39.16 -3.71
CA PRO A 26 -7.20 -38.74 -3.65
C PRO A 26 -7.42 -37.30 -3.23
N ASN A 27 -6.36 -36.55 -2.83
CA ASN A 27 -6.43 -35.17 -2.35
C ASN A 27 -6.08 -34.10 -3.38
N TYR A 28 -5.85 -34.46 -4.65
CA TYR A 28 -5.65 -33.47 -5.70
C TYR A 28 -6.99 -33.20 -6.38
N GLY A 29 -7.55 -31.98 -6.17
CA GLY A 29 -8.73 -31.53 -6.86
C GLY A 29 -8.48 -31.42 -8.37
N ARG A 30 -9.53 -31.64 -9.16
CA ARG A 30 -9.50 -31.39 -10.61
C ARG A 30 -9.35 -29.89 -10.86
N ILE A 31 -8.40 -29.48 -11.71
CA ILE A 31 -8.31 -28.10 -12.19
C ILE A 31 -9.30 -27.98 -13.36
N THR A 32 -10.39 -27.23 -13.16
CA THR A 32 -11.30 -26.86 -14.23
C THR A 32 -10.70 -25.67 -14.99
N THR A 33 -10.15 -25.92 -16.16
CA THR A 33 -9.39 -24.94 -16.96
C THR A 33 -10.24 -24.03 -17.84
N THR A 34 -11.55 -24.30 -18.00
CA THR A 34 -12.42 -23.58 -18.95
C THR A 34 -13.78 -23.17 -18.38
N GLY A 35 -14.05 -23.36 -17.09
CA GLY A 35 -15.32 -22.99 -16.49
C GLY A 35 -15.31 -21.56 -15.97
N ALA A 36 -16.47 -20.91 -15.91
CA ALA A 36 -16.71 -19.82 -14.97
C ALA A 36 -16.33 -20.32 -13.56
N GLY A 37 -15.74 -19.44 -12.74
CA GLY A 37 -15.50 -19.76 -11.34
C GLY A 37 -16.81 -20.12 -10.62
N ASP A 38 -16.69 -20.73 -9.46
CA ASP A 38 -17.86 -20.93 -8.60
C ASP A 38 -18.37 -19.55 -8.13
N ALA A 39 -19.46 -19.10 -8.72
CA ALA A 39 -19.99 -17.75 -8.48
C ALA A 39 -20.53 -17.60 -7.04
N VAL A 40 -21.03 -18.67 -6.42
CA VAL A 40 -21.55 -18.63 -5.05
C VAL A 40 -20.39 -18.49 -4.07
N LEU A 41 -19.36 -19.31 -4.22
CA LEU A 41 -18.16 -19.21 -3.41
C LEU A 41 -17.42 -17.87 -3.65
N ALA A 42 -17.35 -17.40 -4.91
CA ALA A 42 -16.73 -16.11 -5.21
C ALA A 42 -17.46 -14.96 -4.50
N ALA A 43 -18.79 -14.96 -4.48
CA ALA A 43 -19.59 -13.96 -3.77
C ALA A 43 -19.36 -14.01 -2.24
N SER A 44 -19.27 -15.22 -1.65
CA SER A 44 -18.97 -15.38 -0.22
C SER A 44 -17.56 -14.87 0.12
N LEU A 45 -16.57 -15.12 -0.73
CA LEU A 45 -15.20 -14.58 -0.57
C LEU A 45 -15.15 -13.06 -0.76
N GLN A 46 -15.88 -12.54 -1.78
CA GLN A 46 -16.01 -11.10 -2.02
C GLN A 46 -16.56 -10.37 -0.80
N LYS A 47 -17.60 -10.92 -0.15
CA LYS A 47 -18.18 -10.34 1.06
C LYS A 47 -17.13 -10.10 2.16
N VAL A 48 -16.16 -11.02 2.30
CA VAL A 48 -15.05 -10.87 3.24
C VAL A 48 -14.08 -9.78 2.80
N LEU A 49 -13.77 -9.72 1.50
CA LEU A 49 -12.87 -8.70 0.93
C LEU A 49 -13.50 -7.29 0.95
N ASP A 50 -14.78 -7.19 0.63
CA ASP A 50 -15.50 -5.91 0.66
C ASP A 50 -15.74 -5.39 2.10
N GLY A 51 -15.84 -6.29 3.08
CA GLY A 51 -15.93 -5.94 4.50
C GLY A 51 -17.07 -4.98 4.84
N THR A 52 -16.83 -4.06 5.76
CA THR A 52 -17.81 -3.11 6.29
C THR A 52 -18.35 -2.14 5.24
N TRP A 53 -17.53 -1.75 4.25
CA TRP A 53 -17.91 -0.78 3.22
C TRP A 53 -18.22 -1.41 1.86
N ALA A 54 -18.91 -2.54 1.85
CA ALA A 54 -19.34 -3.20 0.62
C ALA A 54 -20.18 -2.27 -0.27
N ASP A 55 -21.10 -1.48 0.33
CA ASP A 55 -21.95 -0.54 -0.39
C ASP A 55 -21.15 0.59 -1.05
N ALA A 56 -20.11 1.13 -0.39
CA ALA A 56 -19.25 2.16 -0.96
C ALA A 56 -18.40 1.62 -2.11
N ARG A 57 -17.93 0.37 -2.01
CA ARG A 57 -17.23 -0.31 -3.10
C ARG A 57 -18.14 -0.56 -4.29
N GLU A 58 -19.40 -1.00 -4.04
CA GLU A 58 -20.36 -1.21 -5.11
C GLU A 58 -20.75 0.09 -5.81
N PHE A 59 -21.06 1.14 -5.04
CA PHE A 59 -21.28 2.48 -5.58
C PHE A 59 -20.16 2.94 -6.52
N THR A 60 -18.91 2.68 -6.12
CA THR A 60 -17.76 3.06 -6.94
C THR A 60 -17.62 2.16 -8.16
N ARG A 61 -17.88 0.84 -8.06
CA ARG A 61 -17.89 -0.08 -9.21
C ARG A 61 -18.91 0.36 -10.27
N GLU A 62 -20.10 0.78 -9.86
CA GLU A 62 -21.15 1.28 -10.76
C GLU A 62 -20.74 2.59 -11.46
N ALA A 63 -19.95 3.43 -10.81
CA ALA A 63 -19.44 4.68 -11.39
C ALA A 63 -18.26 4.48 -12.36
N MET A 64 -17.60 3.32 -12.33
CA MET A 64 -16.45 3.00 -13.19
C MET A 64 -16.88 2.70 -14.62
N THR A 65 -16.13 3.24 -15.58
CA THR A 65 -16.38 3.04 -17.02
C THR A 65 -15.10 2.63 -17.75
N PRO A 66 -15.19 1.96 -18.92
CA PRO A 66 -14.03 1.48 -19.67
C PRO A 66 -13.02 2.57 -20.04
N ASP A 67 -13.48 3.79 -20.25
CA ASP A 67 -12.64 4.94 -20.58
C ASP A 67 -11.90 5.53 -19.37
N MET A 68 -12.08 4.99 -18.18
CA MET A 68 -11.25 5.26 -16.99
C MET A 68 -10.02 4.34 -16.89
N LEU A 69 -9.86 3.36 -17.80
CA LEU A 69 -8.63 2.59 -17.90
C LEU A 69 -7.49 3.43 -18.45
N ASN A 70 -6.25 3.01 -18.18
CA ASN A 70 -5.07 3.69 -18.70
C ASN A 70 -5.15 3.78 -20.22
N PRO A 71 -5.14 5.00 -20.82
CA PRO A 71 -5.32 5.20 -22.25
C PRO A 71 -4.02 4.88 -23.00
N ILE A 72 -4.02 3.78 -23.74
CA ILE A 72 -2.86 3.33 -24.50
C ILE A 72 -2.63 4.21 -25.73
N GLY A 73 -1.38 4.73 -25.85
CA GLY A 73 -0.93 5.45 -27.03
C GLY A 73 -1.18 6.95 -27.04
N LEU A 74 -1.78 7.52 -25.99
CA LEU A 74 -1.90 8.97 -25.86
C LEU A 74 -0.53 9.62 -25.55
N GLY A 75 -0.34 10.83 -26.07
CA GLY A 75 0.75 11.71 -25.63
C GLY A 75 0.52 12.21 -24.20
N MET A 76 1.57 12.76 -23.57
CA MET A 76 1.50 13.18 -22.16
C MET A 76 0.39 14.23 -21.93
N GLU A 77 0.26 15.25 -22.79
CA GLU A 77 -0.77 16.29 -22.63
C GLU A 77 -2.18 15.74 -22.85
N GLU A 78 -2.36 14.91 -23.88
CA GLU A 78 -3.63 14.24 -24.15
C GLU A 78 -4.05 13.33 -22.98
N HIS A 79 -3.09 12.65 -22.34
CA HIS A 79 -3.36 11.83 -21.15
C HIS A 79 -3.76 12.70 -19.95
N ARG A 80 -3.13 13.85 -19.76
CA ARG A 80 -3.50 14.83 -18.71
C ARG A 80 -4.93 15.35 -18.92
N ASP A 81 -5.30 15.70 -20.18
CA ASP A 81 -6.66 16.13 -20.52
C ASP A 81 -7.68 15.02 -20.25
N HIS A 82 -7.33 13.79 -20.63
CA HIS A 82 -8.16 12.62 -20.39
C HIS A 82 -8.39 12.41 -18.91
N VAL A 83 -7.34 12.41 -18.10
CA VAL A 83 -7.43 12.22 -16.62
C VAL A 83 -8.26 13.34 -15.97
N LEU A 84 -8.11 14.60 -16.41
CA LEU A 84 -8.90 15.71 -15.88
C LEU A 84 -10.40 15.53 -16.19
N ALA A 85 -10.73 15.08 -17.40
CA ALA A 85 -12.10 14.79 -17.77
C ALA A 85 -12.71 13.64 -16.96
N GLN A 86 -11.94 12.59 -16.66
CA GLN A 86 -12.40 11.48 -15.80
C GLN A 86 -12.54 11.93 -14.33
N LEU A 87 -11.64 12.80 -13.86
CA LEU A 87 -11.73 13.38 -12.52
C LEU A 87 -13.03 14.17 -12.34
N GLN A 88 -13.46 14.93 -13.37
CA GLN A 88 -14.74 15.64 -13.34
C GLN A 88 -15.92 14.67 -13.23
N ARG A 89 -15.91 13.54 -13.91
CA ARG A 89 -16.95 12.51 -13.75
C ARG A 89 -17.02 11.95 -12.32
N LEU A 90 -15.86 11.76 -11.68
CA LEU A 90 -15.84 11.34 -10.28
C LEU A 90 -16.43 12.44 -9.35
N ALA A 91 -16.14 13.71 -9.63
CA ALA A 91 -16.74 14.82 -8.90
C ALA A 91 -18.28 14.85 -9.06
N ASP A 92 -18.76 14.71 -10.30
CA ASP A 92 -20.19 14.71 -10.66
C ASP A 92 -20.95 13.51 -10.04
N SER A 93 -20.28 12.37 -9.82
CA SER A 93 -20.86 11.21 -9.13
C SER A 93 -21.12 11.45 -7.64
N GLY A 94 -20.53 12.48 -7.07
CA GLY A 94 -20.60 12.78 -5.63
C GLY A 94 -19.59 12.00 -4.77
N MET A 95 -18.72 11.19 -5.35
CA MET A 95 -17.71 10.42 -4.62
C MET A 95 -16.86 11.27 -3.64
N PRO A 96 -16.42 12.52 -3.98
CA PRO A 96 -15.63 13.32 -3.07
C PRO A 96 -16.32 13.66 -1.75
N LYS A 97 -17.67 13.75 -1.75
CA LYS A 97 -18.46 14.09 -0.57
C LYS A 97 -18.32 13.08 0.57
N LEU A 98 -18.00 11.83 0.26
CA LEU A 98 -17.79 10.80 1.28
C LEU A 98 -16.71 11.20 2.30
N GLY A 99 -15.61 11.80 1.84
CA GLY A 99 -14.44 12.10 2.66
C GLY A 99 -14.48 13.39 3.48
N PHE A 100 -15.52 14.24 3.30
CA PHE A 100 -15.65 15.50 4.01
C PHE A 100 -16.79 15.44 5.03
N ARG A 101 -16.72 16.28 6.08
CA ARG A 101 -17.71 16.32 7.15
C ARG A 101 -19.06 16.82 6.64
N GLU A 102 -20.16 16.47 7.31
CA GLU A 102 -21.51 16.95 6.99
C GLU A 102 -21.59 18.49 7.06
N GLU A 103 -20.96 19.11 8.06
CA GLU A 103 -20.91 20.57 8.22
C GLU A 103 -20.17 21.29 7.08
N ASP A 104 -19.30 20.57 6.35
CA ASP A 104 -18.53 21.06 5.21
C ASP A 104 -19.18 20.67 3.86
N GLY A 105 -20.39 20.09 3.89
CA GLY A 105 -21.14 19.67 2.69
C GLY A 105 -20.86 18.23 2.22
N GLY A 106 -20.16 17.45 3.00
CA GLY A 106 -19.90 16.03 2.78
C GLY A 106 -20.89 15.11 3.50
N THR A 107 -20.52 13.84 3.67
CA THR A 107 -21.30 12.82 4.39
C THR A 107 -20.61 12.28 5.65
N GLY A 108 -19.34 12.60 5.86
CA GLY A 108 -18.56 12.14 7.02
C GLY A 108 -18.23 10.65 7.03
N ASP A 109 -18.33 9.98 5.88
CA ASP A 109 -17.99 8.56 5.73
C ASP A 109 -16.53 8.37 5.32
N THR A 110 -15.63 8.46 6.28
CA THR A 110 -14.20 8.29 6.05
C THR A 110 -13.87 6.90 5.49
N GLY A 111 -14.45 5.85 6.04
CA GLY A 111 -14.20 4.50 5.56
C GLY A 111 -14.71 4.29 4.14
N GLY A 112 -15.90 4.84 3.82
CA GLY A 112 -16.45 4.84 2.47
C GLY A 112 -15.57 5.61 1.48
N ALA A 113 -15.01 6.75 1.87
CA ALA A 113 -14.09 7.52 1.04
C ALA A 113 -12.80 6.72 0.74
N LEU A 114 -12.19 6.12 1.76
CA LEU A 114 -10.96 5.34 1.60
C LEU A 114 -11.15 4.10 0.74
N THR A 115 -12.29 3.40 0.89
CA THR A 115 -12.61 2.22 0.08
C THR A 115 -12.99 2.58 -1.35
N SER A 116 -13.70 3.69 -1.57
CA SER A 116 -13.94 4.22 -2.92
C SER A 116 -12.62 4.59 -3.62
N PHE A 117 -11.69 5.14 -2.87
CA PHE A 117 -10.34 5.46 -3.36
C PHE A 117 -9.54 4.20 -3.73
N GLU A 118 -9.63 3.14 -2.92
CA GLU A 118 -9.07 1.82 -3.23
C GLU A 118 -9.52 1.31 -4.59
N MET A 119 -10.82 1.44 -4.88
CA MET A 119 -11.40 0.95 -6.13
C MET A 119 -10.80 1.62 -7.38
N LEU A 120 -10.39 2.90 -7.29
CA LEU A 120 -9.69 3.57 -8.38
C LEU A 120 -8.35 2.90 -8.74
N GLY A 121 -7.77 2.12 -7.85
CA GLY A 121 -6.57 1.32 -8.11
C GLY A 121 -6.75 0.20 -9.16
N HIS A 122 -7.98 -0.11 -9.57
CA HIS A 122 -8.28 -1.01 -10.69
C HIS A 122 -8.23 -0.32 -12.06
N LEU A 123 -8.12 1.01 -12.09
CA LEU A 123 -8.21 1.87 -13.25
C LEU A 123 -6.84 2.50 -13.62
N ASP A 124 -6.87 3.65 -14.32
CA ASP A 124 -5.67 4.45 -14.52
C ASP A 124 -5.17 5.03 -13.18
N LEU A 125 -3.96 4.67 -12.79
CA LEU A 125 -3.36 5.16 -11.55
C LEU A 125 -3.07 6.67 -11.59
N SER A 126 -2.96 7.28 -12.78
CA SER A 126 -2.88 8.74 -12.91
C SER A 126 -4.17 9.41 -12.42
N LEU A 127 -5.34 8.84 -12.76
CA LEU A 127 -6.64 9.32 -12.27
C LEU A 127 -6.72 9.20 -10.74
N MET A 128 -6.35 8.03 -10.19
CA MET A 128 -6.32 7.80 -8.76
C MET A 128 -5.42 8.81 -8.04
N VAL A 129 -4.19 9.03 -8.53
CA VAL A 129 -3.26 9.98 -7.90
C VAL A 129 -3.75 11.41 -8.00
N LYS A 130 -4.28 11.83 -9.16
CA LYS A 130 -4.84 13.20 -9.33
C LYS A 130 -6.03 13.44 -8.40
N ALA A 131 -6.91 12.44 -8.22
CA ALA A 131 -8.00 12.48 -7.23
C ALA A 131 -7.45 12.60 -5.80
N GLY A 132 -6.37 11.87 -5.48
CA GLY A 132 -5.67 11.95 -4.19
C GLY A 132 -5.07 13.32 -3.91
N VAL A 133 -4.41 13.92 -4.89
CA VAL A 133 -3.87 15.29 -4.78
C VAL A 133 -4.98 16.28 -4.51
N GLN A 134 -6.09 16.20 -5.27
CA GLN A 134 -7.19 17.14 -5.18
C GLN A 134 -7.96 17.04 -3.87
N TRP A 135 -8.51 15.85 -3.58
CA TRP A 135 -9.42 15.69 -2.45
C TRP A 135 -8.73 15.19 -1.19
N GLY A 136 -7.77 14.28 -1.32
CA GLY A 136 -7.06 13.70 -0.17
C GLY A 136 -6.02 14.65 0.44
N LEU A 137 -5.19 15.30 -0.38
CA LEU A 137 -4.09 16.14 0.08
C LEU A 137 -4.49 17.62 0.16
N PHE A 138 -4.86 18.26 -0.94
CA PHE A 138 -5.24 19.67 -0.95
C PHE A 138 -6.52 19.91 -0.15
N GLY A 139 -7.59 19.20 -0.50
CA GLY A 139 -8.85 19.27 0.25
C GLY A 139 -8.71 18.81 1.70
N GLY A 140 -7.92 17.75 1.93
CA GLY A 140 -7.61 17.26 3.27
C GLY A 140 -6.84 18.26 4.13
N ALA A 141 -5.90 19.03 3.56
CA ALA A 141 -5.21 20.10 4.27
C ALA A 141 -6.20 21.18 4.74
N ILE A 142 -7.09 21.62 3.86
CA ILE A 142 -8.14 22.61 4.20
C ILE A 142 -9.06 22.06 5.28
N ALA A 143 -9.54 20.81 5.14
CA ALA A 143 -10.48 20.20 6.06
C ALA A 143 -9.92 19.97 7.47
N ASN A 144 -8.62 19.67 7.56
CA ASN A 144 -7.99 19.28 8.83
C ASN A 144 -7.21 20.41 9.51
N LEU A 145 -6.67 21.36 8.74
CA LEU A 145 -5.82 22.44 9.25
C LEU A 145 -6.52 23.80 9.27
N GLY A 146 -7.58 24.00 8.46
CA GLY A 146 -8.34 25.24 8.40
C GLY A 146 -9.40 25.34 9.50
N ASP A 147 -9.75 26.55 9.83
CA ASP A 147 -10.89 26.87 10.67
C ASP A 147 -12.23 26.67 9.94
N SER A 148 -13.37 26.93 10.61
CA SER A 148 -14.69 26.72 10.03
C SER A 148 -15.01 27.66 8.86
N GLU A 149 -14.48 28.88 8.86
CA GLU A 149 -14.71 29.86 7.80
C GLU A 149 -13.93 29.51 6.54
N THR A 150 -12.68 29.12 6.70
CA THR A 150 -11.83 28.62 5.61
C THR A 150 -12.41 27.38 4.95
N ARG A 151 -12.90 26.42 5.75
CA ARG A 151 -13.53 25.21 5.22
C ARG A 151 -14.79 25.52 4.41
N LYS A 152 -15.71 26.32 4.95
CA LYS A 152 -16.94 26.73 4.25
C LYS A 152 -16.66 27.51 2.96
N LYS A 153 -15.58 28.28 2.94
CA LYS A 153 -15.19 29.08 1.78
C LYS A 153 -14.67 28.26 0.63
N TYR A 154 -13.85 27.23 0.90
CA TYR A 154 -13.09 26.57 -0.15
C TYR A 154 -13.54 25.13 -0.46
N LEU A 155 -14.03 24.36 0.53
CA LEU A 155 -14.32 22.95 0.32
C LEU A 155 -15.43 22.66 -0.71
N PRO A 156 -16.49 23.47 -0.85
CA PRO A 156 -17.47 23.27 -1.93
C PRO A 156 -16.82 23.28 -3.32
N ASP A 157 -15.98 24.28 -3.59
CA ASP A 157 -15.29 24.44 -4.88
C ASP A 157 -14.21 23.38 -5.09
N VAL A 158 -13.60 22.88 -4.02
CA VAL A 158 -12.65 21.76 -4.06
C VAL A 158 -13.35 20.47 -4.44
N MET A 159 -14.54 20.19 -3.88
CA MET A 159 -15.31 18.99 -4.19
C MET A 159 -15.85 18.99 -5.61
N SER A 160 -16.31 20.15 -6.12
CA SER A 160 -16.85 20.31 -7.48
C SER A 160 -15.78 20.40 -8.58
N LEU A 161 -14.50 20.61 -8.23
CA LEU A 161 -13.36 20.96 -9.10
C LEU A 161 -13.43 22.40 -9.65
N ASP A 162 -14.28 23.27 -9.16
CA ASP A 162 -14.23 24.70 -9.48
C ASP A 162 -12.92 25.33 -8.98
N LEU A 163 -12.31 24.72 -7.96
CA LEU A 163 -10.97 25.04 -7.46
C LEU A 163 -10.05 23.81 -7.48
N LEU A 164 -9.18 23.73 -8.49
CA LEU A 164 -8.11 22.75 -8.53
C LEU A 164 -6.92 23.22 -7.69
N GLY A 165 -6.39 22.33 -6.85
CA GLY A 165 -5.34 22.65 -5.90
C GLY A 165 -4.12 21.75 -5.93
N CYS A 166 -3.05 22.26 -5.32
CA CYS A 166 -1.77 21.59 -5.13
C CYS A 166 -1.48 21.39 -3.64
N PHE A 167 -0.72 20.34 -3.33
CA PHE A 167 -0.16 20.12 -1.99
C PHE A 167 1.36 20.32 -2.05
N ALA A 168 1.82 21.53 -1.70
CA ALA A 168 3.19 21.97 -1.91
C ALA A 168 4.04 21.84 -0.64
N MET A 169 4.40 20.57 -0.30
CA MET A 169 5.25 20.27 0.86
C MET A 169 6.69 20.02 0.43
N THR A 170 6.94 19.02 -0.41
CA THR A 170 8.28 18.55 -0.79
C THR A 170 9.12 19.63 -1.48
N GLU A 171 10.39 19.73 -1.11
CA GLU A 171 11.39 20.63 -1.72
C GLU A 171 12.47 19.83 -2.47
N VAL A 172 13.14 20.48 -3.42
CA VAL A 172 14.26 19.87 -4.17
C VAL A 172 15.35 19.35 -3.21
N GLY A 173 15.63 20.10 -2.12
CA GLY A 173 16.66 19.76 -1.13
C GLY A 173 16.21 18.74 -0.09
N GLY A 174 14.91 18.45 0.06
CA GLY A 174 14.40 17.59 1.13
C GLY A 174 13.09 16.91 0.79
N GLY A 175 13.12 15.57 0.57
CA GLY A 175 11.92 14.78 0.33
C GLY A 175 11.32 14.16 1.59
N SER A 176 12.15 13.58 2.45
CA SER A 176 11.71 12.91 3.69
C SER A 176 11.86 13.78 4.93
N ASP A 177 12.78 14.73 4.93
CA ASP A 177 13.02 15.64 6.05
C ASP A 177 12.16 16.90 5.96
N VAL A 178 10.86 16.71 6.05
CA VAL A 178 9.86 17.78 5.92
C VAL A 178 9.73 18.69 7.15
N GLN A 179 10.43 18.40 8.24
CA GLN A 179 10.54 19.31 9.38
C GLN A 179 11.51 20.47 9.10
N ASN A 180 12.52 20.24 8.25
CA ASN A 180 13.57 21.18 7.94
C ASN A 180 13.39 21.83 6.57
N LEU A 181 12.14 22.08 6.16
CA LEU A 181 11.82 22.84 4.95
C LEU A 181 12.47 24.22 5.01
N GLU A 182 12.95 24.71 3.86
CA GLU A 182 13.62 26.01 3.75
C GLU A 182 12.67 27.14 3.33
N THR A 183 11.57 26.83 2.61
CA THR A 183 10.54 27.83 2.26
C THR A 183 10.05 28.53 3.52
N THR A 184 9.95 29.86 3.49
CA THR A 184 9.52 30.70 4.62
C THR A 184 8.16 31.36 4.36
N ALA A 185 7.43 31.65 5.45
CA ALA A 185 6.25 32.50 5.47
C ALA A 185 6.44 33.48 6.63
N THR A 186 6.84 34.72 6.32
CA THR A 186 7.12 35.75 7.30
C THR A 186 5.94 36.70 7.43
N PHE A 187 5.45 36.91 8.64
CA PHE A 187 4.37 37.85 8.89
C PHE A 187 4.90 39.29 8.91
N ASP A 188 4.33 40.14 8.06
CA ASP A 188 4.62 41.56 7.96
C ASP A 188 3.59 42.33 8.79
N ARG A 189 4.00 42.87 9.96
CA ARG A 189 3.12 43.63 10.89
C ARG A 189 2.61 44.94 10.29
N GLU A 190 3.29 45.53 9.31
CA GLU A 190 2.87 46.80 8.71
C GLU A 190 1.70 46.61 7.74
N THR A 191 1.71 45.53 6.99
CA THR A 191 0.65 45.23 6.00
C THR A 191 -0.39 44.25 6.51
N GLY A 192 -0.09 43.49 7.56
CA GLY A 192 -0.94 42.41 8.07
C GLY A 192 -0.99 41.18 7.15
N GLU A 193 0.05 40.97 6.33
CA GLU A 193 0.15 39.92 5.35
C GLU A 193 1.29 38.96 5.67
N PHE A 194 1.23 37.73 5.12
CA PHE A 194 2.39 36.86 5.06
C PHE A 194 3.13 37.04 3.75
N VAL A 195 4.47 37.04 3.83
CA VAL A 195 5.37 37.02 2.68
C VAL A 195 5.92 35.60 2.55
N VAL A 196 5.48 34.89 1.50
CA VAL A 196 5.95 33.53 1.20
C VAL A 196 7.13 33.61 0.25
N ASN A 197 8.26 33.00 0.62
CA ASN A 197 9.49 33.10 -0.14
C ASN A 197 10.24 31.77 -0.23
N THR A 198 10.84 31.51 -1.41
CA THR A 198 11.77 30.42 -1.68
C THR A 198 13.20 30.96 -1.61
N PRO A 199 13.89 30.85 -0.45
CA PRO A 199 15.15 31.57 -0.21
C PRO A 199 16.35 30.99 -0.98
N THR A 200 16.29 29.73 -1.38
CA THR A 200 17.38 29.00 -2.03
C THR A 200 16.86 28.10 -3.14
N PRO A 201 17.70 27.69 -4.11
CA PRO A 201 17.29 26.69 -5.11
C PRO A 201 16.87 25.34 -4.50
N SER A 202 17.39 24.96 -3.33
CA SER A 202 16.99 23.74 -2.62
C SER A 202 15.58 23.82 -2.04
N ALA A 203 15.11 25.05 -1.73
CA ALA A 203 13.76 25.32 -1.22
C ALA A 203 12.67 25.29 -2.29
N GLU A 204 13.01 25.21 -3.60
CA GLU A 204 12.01 25.13 -4.67
C GLU A 204 11.09 23.93 -4.45
N LYS A 205 9.78 24.16 -4.38
CA LYS A 205 8.81 23.08 -4.27
C LYS A 205 8.86 22.20 -5.51
N ALA A 206 8.91 20.86 -5.31
CA ALA A 206 9.13 19.92 -6.40
C ALA A 206 8.22 18.69 -6.29
N TYR A 207 7.96 18.05 -7.43
CA TYR A 207 7.11 16.87 -7.58
C TYR A 207 5.64 17.13 -7.25
N ILE A 208 5.21 18.39 -7.30
CA ILE A 208 3.89 18.83 -6.85
C ILE A 208 2.84 18.49 -7.91
N GLY A 209 1.88 17.63 -7.57
CA GLY A 209 0.74 17.33 -8.43
C GLY A 209 -0.11 18.57 -8.68
N ASN A 210 -0.69 18.69 -9.88
CA ASN A 210 -1.43 19.84 -10.39
C ASN A 210 -0.60 21.13 -10.58
N ALA A 211 0.68 21.15 -10.19
CA ALA A 211 1.49 22.37 -10.24
C ALA A 211 1.95 22.75 -11.65
N ALA A 212 2.08 21.79 -12.57
CA ALA A 212 2.54 22.10 -13.92
C ALA A 212 1.50 22.84 -14.76
N ARG A 213 0.19 22.57 -14.55
CA ARG A 213 -0.85 23.06 -15.45
C ARG A 213 -2.17 23.44 -14.74
N ASP A 214 -2.80 22.50 -14.05
CA ASP A 214 -4.21 22.60 -13.69
C ASP A 214 -4.47 23.31 -12.33
N GLY A 215 -3.50 23.28 -11.42
CA GLY A 215 -3.64 23.85 -10.08
C GLY A 215 -3.68 25.37 -10.10
N ARG A 216 -4.67 25.95 -9.39
CA ARG A 216 -4.85 27.41 -9.23
C ARG A 216 -4.46 27.92 -7.85
N MET A 217 -4.47 27.03 -6.84
CA MET A 217 -4.10 27.33 -5.45
C MET A 217 -3.21 26.22 -4.90
N ALA A 218 -2.27 26.58 -4.04
CA ALA A 218 -1.41 25.62 -3.36
C ALA A 218 -1.57 25.72 -1.84
N ALA A 219 -1.71 24.55 -1.18
CA ALA A 219 -1.45 24.41 0.25
C ALA A 219 0.06 24.31 0.46
N VAL A 220 0.69 25.42 0.81
CA VAL A 220 2.13 25.59 0.90
C VAL A 220 2.60 25.37 2.32
N PHE A 221 3.47 24.40 2.53
CA PHE A 221 4.15 24.18 3.82
C PHE A 221 5.43 25.00 3.87
N ALA A 222 5.55 25.85 4.90
CA ALA A 222 6.65 26.78 5.06
C ALA A 222 7.00 26.98 6.54
N GLN A 223 8.24 27.42 6.83
CA GLN A 223 8.65 27.87 8.16
C GLN A 223 7.92 29.17 8.48
N LEU A 224 7.05 29.15 9.49
CA LEU A 224 6.35 30.35 9.95
C LEU A 224 7.26 31.21 10.79
N ILE A 225 7.37 32.51 10.44
CA ILE A 225 8.23 33.48 11.10
C ILE A 225 7.39 34.71 11.47
N THR A 226 7.52 35.15 12.73
CA THR A 226 7.02 36.45 13.20
C THR A 226 8.15 37.30 13.73
N THR A 227 7.91 38.58 13.97
CA THR A 227 8.92 39.52 14.51
C THR A 227 8.64 39.80 15.98
N ALA A 228 9.64 39.61 16.84
CA ALA A 228 9.59 40.01 18.24
C ALA A 228 9.59 41.55 18.42
N ASP A 229 9.24 42.03 19.60
CA ASP A 229 9.21 43.48 19.91
C ASP A 229 10.59 44.16 19.79
N ASP A 230 11.66 43.39 19.93
CA ASP A 230 13.03 43.86 19.75
C ASP A 230 13.51 43.82 18.28
N GLY A 231 12.66 43.40 17.35
CA GLY A 231 12.95 43.26 15.93
C GLY A 231 13.60 41.92 15.55
N GLY A 232 13.78 41.00 16.51
CA GLY A 232 14.30 39.64 16.24
C GLY A 232 13.30 38.73 15.59
N GLU A 233 13.77 37.70 14.80
CA GLU A 233 12.92 36.67 14.23
C GLU A 233 12.51 35.64 15.29
N LEU A 234 11.22 35.31 15.32
CA LEU A 234 10.65 34.20 16.08
C LEU A 234 10.19 33.11 15.10
N ARG A 235 10.78 31.93 15.20
CA ARG A 235 10.51 30.79 14.31
C ARG A 235 9.57 29.79 15.00
N HIS A 236 8.42 29.53 14.37
CA HIS A 236 7.35 28.69 14.94
C HIS A 236 7.30 27.28 14.31
N GLY A 237 8.22 26.95 13.40
CA GLY A 237 8.27 25.69 12.67
C GLY A 237 7.34 25.69 11.45
N VAL A 238 7.16 24.52 10.85
CA VAL A 238 6.39 24.36 9.62
C VAL A 238 4.89 24.57 9.87
N HIS A 239 4.27 25.40 9.02
CA HIS A 239 2.83 25.65 8.97
C HIS A 239 2.37 25.59 7.52
N CYS A 240 1.04 25.56 7.30
CA CYS A 240 0.43 25.47 5.98
C CYS A 240 -0.35 26.74 5.65
N LEU A 241 -0.11 27.31 4.47
CA LEU A 241 -0.81 28.50 3.96
C LEU A 241 -1.46 28.19 2.60
N LEU A 242 -2.62 28.76 2.34
CA LEU A 242 -3.27 28.73 1.03
C LEU A 242 -2.74 29.87 0.17
N VAL A 243 -1.97 29.55 -0.85
CA VAL A 243 -1.32 30.52 -1.75
C VAL A 243 -1.91 30.37 -3.16
N PRO A 244 -2.61 31.38 -3.69
CA PRO A 244 -3.01 31.39 -5.10
C PRO A 244 -1.74 31.37 -5.98
N ILE A 245 -1.72 30.50 -7.00
CA ILE A 245 -0.56 30.34 -7.88
C ILE A 245 -0.84 30.72 -9.34
N ARG A 246 -2.11 30.62 -9.80
CA ARG A 246 -2.51 30.97 -11.17
C ARG A 246 -3.82 31.76 -11.21
N ASP A 247 -3.93 32.59 -12.25
CA ASP A 247 -5.19 33.27 -12.60
C ASP A 247 -6.14 32.32 -13.35
N GLU A 248 -7.34 32.83 -13.71
CA GLU A 248 -8.35 32.05 -14.46
C GLU A 248 -7.91 31.68 -15.88
N ALA A 249 -6.96 32.41 -16.45
CA ALA A 249 -6.41 32.15 -17.77
C ALA A 249 -5.23 31.14 -17.73
N GLY A 250 -4.84 30.66 -16.52
CA GLY A 250 -3.75 29.71 -16.33
C GLY A 250 -2.35 30.35 -16.29
N ASN A 251 -2.24 31.68 -16.18
CA ASN A 251 -0.96 32.35 -16.04
C ASN A 251 -0.51 32.38 -14.58
N ASP A 252 0.79 32.20 -14.34
CA ASP A 252 1.37 32.35 -13.00
C ASP A 252 1.10 33.78 -12.45
N LEU A 253 0.73 33.86 -11.18
CA LEU A 253 0.51 35.13 -10.48
C LEU A 253 1.83 35.85 -10.18
N PRO A 254 1.83 37.17 -9.96
CA PRO A 254 3.04 37.90 -9.62
C PRO A 254 3.81 37.28 -8.44
N GLY A 255 5.13 37.09 -8.62
CA GLY A 255 6.00 36.45 -7.63
C GLY A 255 5.96 34.91 -7.67
N VAL A 256 5.01 34.29 -8.35
CA VAL A 256 4.96 32.83 -8.54
C VAL A 256 5.62 32.46 -9.87
N ARG A 257 6.38 31.38 -9.87
CA ARG A 257 6.89 30.73 -11.08
C ARG A 257 6.67 29.24 -10.99
N THR A 258 5.91 28.68 -11.91
CA THR A 258 5.72 27.23 -12.04
C THR A 258 6.53 26.66 -13.20
N THR A 259 6.91 25.39 -13.09
CA THR A 259 7.66 24.69 -14.14
C THR A 259 7.19 23.24 -14.20
N ASP A 260 6.94 22.73 -15.41
CA ASP A 260 6.60 21.33 -15.62
C ASP A 260 7.85 20.45 -15.45
N HIS A 261 7.70 19.30 -14.78
CA HIS A 261 8.75 18.27 -14.73
C HIS A 261 8.95 17.55 -16.06
N GLY A 262 8.00 17.65 -16.99
CA GLY A 262 8.04 16.97 -18.28
C GLY A 262 7.83 15.45 -18.16
N PRO A 263 8.41 14.65 -19.07
CA PRO A 263 8.24 13.20 -19.10
C PRO A 263 8.74 12.52 -17.82
N LYS A 264 7.95 11.57 -17.33
CA LYS A 264 8.20 10.81 -16.09
C LYS A 264 8.25 9.31 -16.37
N GLY A 265 8.73 8.53 -15.40
CA GLY A 265 8.78 7.07 -15.48
C GLY A 265 7.44 6.38 -15.34
N GLY A 266 6.40 7.09 -14.86
CA GLY A 266 5.02 6.64 -14.69
C GLY A 266 4.10 7.81 -14.38
N LEU A 267 2.79 7.56 -14.21
CA LEU A 267 1.77 8.56 -13.89
C LEU A 267 1.77 9.73 -14.88
N ALA A 268 1.79 9.43 -16.17
CA ALA A 268 1.90 10.43 -17.22
C ALA A 268 0.71 11.41 -17.25
N GLY A 269 -0.47 10.96 -16.82
CA GLY A 269 -1.68 11.77 -16.71
C GLY A 269 -1.70 12.75 -15.53
N VAL A 270 -0.71 12.72 -14.62
CA VAL A 270 -0.57 13.70 -13.54
C VAL A 270 0.38 14.81 -13.96
N ASP A 271 -0.04 16.05 -13.88
CA ASP A 271 0.73 17.24 -14.22
C ASP A 271 1.61 17.71 -13.04
N ASN A 272 2.66 16.93 -12.75
CA ASN A 272 3.62 17.28 -11.72
C ASN A 272 4.52 18.44 -12.14
N GLY A 273 4.71 19.39 -11.24
CA GLY A 273 5.55 20.55 -11.46
C GLY A 273 6.36 20.97 -10.25
N LYS A 274 7.09 22.08 -10.44
CA LYS A 274 7.79 22.83 -9.41
C LYS A 274 7.10 24.15 -9.18
N ILE A 275 7.26 24.72 -7.99
CA ILE A 275 6.76 26.04 -7.66
C ILE A 275 7.86 26.82 -6.93
N TRP A 276 8.13 28.03 -7.43
CA TRP A 276 9.00 29.02 -6.81
C TRP A 276 8.19 30.24 -6.36
N PHE A 277 8.42 30.71 -5.15
CA PHE A 277 7.84 31.93 -4.59
C PHE A 277 8.90 33.00 -4.43
N ASP A 278 8.66 34.21 -4.98
CA ASP A 278 9.51 35.38 -4.88
C ASP A 278 8.72 36.49 -4.17
N ASP A 279 8.83 36.52 -2.84
CA ASP A 279 8.13 37.44 -1.93
C ASP A 279 6.61 37.55 -2.20
N VAL A 280 5.94 36.40 -2.36
CA VAL A 280 4.51 36.34 -2.63
C VAL A 280 3.72 36.74 -1.37
N ARG A 281 2.91 37.80 -1.49
CA ARG A 281 2.08 38.30 -0.42
C ARG A 281 0.70 37.64 -0.42
N VAL A 282 0.31 37.14 0.76
CA VAL A 282 -1.01 36.57 1.00
C VAL A 282 -1.61 37.14 2.30
N PRO A 283 -2.92 37.31 2.38
CA PRO A 283 -3.58 37.83 3.57
C PRO A 283 -3.36 36.90 4.77
N ARG A 284 -3.47 37.44 5.98
CA ARG A 284 -3.31 36.70 7.24
C ARG A 284 -4.21 35.43 7.28
N GLU A 285 -5.41 35.51 6.75
CA GLU A 285 -6.40 34.43 6.66
C GLU A 285 -5.98 33.29 5.70
N ALA A 286 -4.88 33.44 4.97
CA ALA A 286 -4.28 32.35 4.19
C ALA A 286 -3.65 31.28 5.07
N LEU A 287 -3.26 31.58 6.30
CA LEU A 287 -2.78 30.61 7.26
C LEU A 287 -3.88 29.64 7.66
N LEU A 288 -3.64 28.33 7.52
CA LEU A 288 -4.50 27.30 8.07
C LEU A 288 -4.25 27.18 9.58
N ASP A 289 -5.02 27.85 10.37
CA ASP A 289 -4.70 28.30 11.73
C ASP A 289 -5.18 27.40 12.88
N ARG A 290 -5.77 26.24 12.58
CA ARG A 290 -6.32 25.35 13.62
C ARG A 290 -5.34 24.98 14.72
N PHE A 291 -4.05 24.80 14.40
CA PHE A 291 -3.01 24.38 15.33
C PHE A 291 -1.93 25.45 15.59
N GLY A 292 -2.05 26.61 14.97
CA GLY A 292 -1.15 27.73 15.17
C GLY A 292 -1.64 28.95 14.41
N ALA A 293 -1.95 30.01 15.13
CA ALA A 293 -2.52 31.24 14.62
C ALA A 293 -1.62 32.45 14.86
N VAL A 294 -1.70 33.45 13.98
CA VAL A 294 -1.08 34.78 14.15
C VAL A 294 -2.19 35.81 14.17
N ASP A 295 -2.24 36.63 15.20
CA ASP A 295 -3.23 37.70 15.31
C ASP A 295 -2.86 38.93 14.48
N ALA A 296 -3.70 39.99 14.53
CA ALA A 296 -3.47 41.22 13.78
C ALA A 296 -2.22 42.00 14.25
N ASP A 297 -1.79 41.81 15.49
CA ASP A 297 -0.61 42.45 16.07
C ASP A 297 0.69 41.63 15.79
N GLY A 298 0.55 40.46 15.13
CA GLY A 298 1.65 39.57 14.78
C GLY A 298 2.07 38.64 15.91
N GLU A 299 1.24 38.49 16.94
CA GLU A 299 1.51 37.56 18.04
C GLU A 299 1.07 36.15 17.69
N TYR A 300 1.97 35.19 17.87
CA TYR A 300 1.72 33.78 17.60
C TYR A 300 1.09 33.08 18.80
N SER A 301 0.12 32.22 18.55
CA SER A 301 -0.49 31.34 19.55
C SER A 301 -0.70 29.92 19.02
N SER A 302 -0.64 28.92 19.89
CA SER A 302 -0.89 27.52 19.53
C SER A 302 -1.44 26.75 20.73
N PRO A 303 -2.39 25.81 20.55
CA PRO A 303 -2.82 24.91 21.60
C PRO A 303 -1.77 23.82 21.92
N ILE A 304 -0.71 23.71 21.13
CA ILE A 304 0.35 22.68 21.27
C ILE A 304 1.70 23.40 21.43
N ASP A 305 2.27 23.35 22.62
CA ASP A 305 3.53 24.04 22.95
C ASP A 305 4.75 23.51 22.16
N SER A 306 4.85 22.19 22.04
CA SER A 306 5.97 21.55 21.35
C SER A 306 5.87 21.71 19.83
N VAL A 307 6.89 22.35 19.21
CA VAL A 307 7.00 22.51 17.75
C VAL A 307 6.94 21.16 17.03
N GLY A 308 7.64 20.16 17.56
CA GLY A 308 7.65 18.80 17.00
C GLY A 308 6.29 18.12 17.12
N ALA A 309 5.64 18.18 18.29
CA ALA A 309 4.31 17.58 18.49
C ALA A 309 3.27 18.24 17.58
N ARG A 310 3.29 19.58 17.47
CA ARG A 310 2.41 20.33 16.57
C ARG A 310 2.60 19.92 15.11
N PHE A 311 3.84 19.83 14.67
CA PHE A 311 4.17 19.38 13.31
C PHE A 311 3.61 17.98 13.03
N PHE A 312 3.83 17.02 13.92
CA PHE A 312 3.29 15.66 13.75
C PHE A 312 1.76 15.62 13.79
N THR A 313 1.12 16.47 14.60
CA THR A 313 -0.33 16.60 14.60
C THR A 313 -0.85 17.12 13.25
N MET A 314 -0.17 18.10 12.65
CA MET A 314 -0.51 18.59 11.31
C MET A 314 -0.28 17.52 10.23
N LEU A 315 0.77 16.69 10.37
CA LEU A 315 1.03 15.57 9.47
C LEU A 315 0.03 14.42 9.62
N GLY A 316 -0.82 14.43 10.64
CA GLY A 316 -1.91 13.47 10.79
C GLY A 316 -2.81 13.38 9.56
N THR A 317 -2.88 14.44 8.74
CA THR A 317 -3.54 14.40 7.41
C THR A 317 -2.94 13.36 6.47
N LEU A 318 -1.64 13.05 6.58
CA LEU A 318 -0.96 12.07 5.74
C LEU A 318 -1.29 10.62 6.08
N ILE A 319 -1.90 10.33 7.24
CA ILE A 319 -2.30 8.98 7.61
C ILE A 319 -3.32 8.46 6.61
N ARG A 320 -4.34 9.26 6.27
CA ARG A 320 -5.34 8.93 5.24
C ARG A 320 -4.67 8.64 3.89
N GLY A 321 -3.71 9.48 3.48
CA GLY A 321 -2.96 9.30 2.24
C GLY A 321 -2.21 7.96 2.20
N ARG A 322 -1.50 7.60 3.28
CA ARG A 322 -0.81 6.31 3.40
C ARG A 322 -1.76 5.13 3.27
N VAL A 323 -2.89 5.17 3.99
CA VAL A 323 -3.90 4.10 3.93
C VAL A 323 -4.49 3.99 2.52
N SER A 324 -4.85 5.11 1.88
CA SER A 324 -5.39 5.15 0.51
C SER A 324 -4.42 4.61 -0.54
N VAL A 325 -3.15 5.05 -0.47
CA VAL A 325 -2.11 4.62 -1.44
C VAL A 325 -1.81 3.13 -1.29
N GLY A 326 -1.75 2.61 -0.05
CA GLY A 326 -1.63 1.18 0.20
C GLY A 326 -2.80 0.39 -0.38
N ALA A 327 -4.02 0.85 -0.14
CA ALA A 327 -5.24 0.22 -0.64
C ALA A 327 -5.30 0.16 -2.17
N ALA A 328 -5.01 1.28 -2.85
CA ALA A 328 -5.01 1.36 -4.31
C ALA A 328 -3.90 0.52 -4.94
N ALA A 329 -2.69 0.48 -4.36
CA ALA A 329 -1.64 -0.43 -4.79
C ALA A 329 -2.07 -1.90 -4.68
N GLY A 330 -2.75 -2.26 -3.57
CA GLY A 330 -3.34 -3.59 -3.38
C GLY A 330 -4.39 -3.93 -4.44
N ALA A 331 -5.24 -2.97 -4.81
CA ALA A 331 -6.22 -3.13 -5.90
C ALA A 331 -5.53 -3.38 -7.24
N SER A 332 -4.48 -2.60 -7.58
CA SER A 332 -3.68 -2.83 -8.79
C SER A 332 -3.03 -4.22 -8.80
N ALA A 333 -2.50 -4.68 -7.67
CA ALA A 333 -1.94 -6.02 -7.57
C ALA A 333 -3.01 -7.10 -7.82
N ARG A 334 -4.23 -6.93 -7.28
CA ARG A 334 -5.37 -7.83 -7.53
C ARG A 334 -5.74 -7.86 -9.01
N THR A 335 -5.76 -6.70 -9.69
CA THR A 335 -6.00 -6.61 -11.14
C THR A 335 -4.94 -7.39 -11.92
N ALA A 336 -3.67 -7.16 -11.64
CA ALA A 336 -2.57 -7.86 -12.31
C ALA A 336 -2.64 -9.38 -12.09
N LEU A 337 -2.96 -9.83 -10.86
CA LEU A 337 -3.15 -11.25 -10.55
C LEU A 337 -4.34 -11.84 -11.30
N ALA A 338 -5.48 -11.14 -11.35
CA ALA A 338 -6.65 -11.61 -12.04
C ALA A 338 -6.39 -11.77 -13.56
N LEU A 339 -5.72 -10.80 -14.18
CA LEU A 339 -5.29 -10.88 -15.57
C LEU A 339 -4.36 -12.08 -15.80
N ALA A 340 -3.34 -12.25 -14.97
CA ALA A 340 -2.37 -13.33 -15.11
C ALA A 340 -2.96 -14.71 -14.84
N VAL A 341 -3.83 -14.84 -13.84
CA VAL A 341 -4.51 -16.11 -13.51
C VAL A 341 -5.47 -16.50 -14.63
N ARG A 342 -6.35 -15.57 -15.08
CA ARG A 342 -7.28 -15.83 -16.19
C ARG A 342 -6.52 -16.23 -17.47
N TYR A 343 -5.43 -15.53 -17.79
CA TYR A 343 -4.57 -15.90 -18.92
C TYR A 343 -3.94 -17.28 -18.75
N SER A 344 -3.47 -17.62 -17.55
CA SER A 344 -2.82 -18.89 -17.25
C SER A 344 -3.74 -20.10 -17.30
N LEU A 345 -5.05 -19.88 -17.12
CA LEU A 345 -6.07 -20.91 -17.26
C LEU A 345 -6.32 -21.28 -18.74
N VAL A 346 -6.17 -20.32 -19.65
CA VAL A 346 -6.50 -20.51 -21.07
C VAL A 346 -5.26 -20.71 -21.95
N ARG A 347 -4.15 -20.03 -21.65
CA ARG A 347 -2.91 -20.17 -22.43
C ARG A 347 -2.25 -21.51 -22.22
N ARG A 348 -1.97 -22.21 -23.31
CA ARG A 348 -1.36 -23.54 -23.33
C ARG A 348 0.09 -23.48 -23.83
N GLN A 349 0.96 -24.33 -23.27
CA GLN A 349 2.35 -24.53 -23.70
C GLN A 349 2.72 -26.00 -23.54
N PHE A 350 3.41 -26.55 -24.54
CA PHE A 350 3.80 -27.94 -24.64
C PHE A 350 2.60 -28.90 -24.61
N ASP A 351 2.76 -30.06 -25.22
CA ASP A 351 1.70 -31.05 -25.30
C ASP A 351 1.80 -32.06 -24.15
N HIS A 352 0.66 -32.45 -23.63
CA HIS A 352 0.57 -33.51 -22.65
C HIS A 352 0.98 -34.83 -23.28
N PRO A 353 1.90 -35.62 -22.67
CA PRO A 353 2.46 -36.84 -23.31
C PRO A 353 1.46 -37.86 -23.73
N GLU A 354 0.33 -38.00 -23.02
CA GLU A 354 -0.69 -39.03 -23.29
C GLU A 354 -1.79 -38.52 -24.23
N THR A 355 -2.19 -37.25 -24.10
CA THR A 355 -3.35 -36.72 -24.85
C THR A 355 -2.95 -35.97 -26.11
N GLY A 356 -1.69 -35.54 -26.22
CA GLY A 356 -1.23 -34.69 -27.32
C GLY A 356 -1.84 -33.29 -27.34
N LYS A 357 -2.57 -32.89 -26.29
CA LYS A 357 -3.17 -31.55 -26.15
C LYS A 357 -2.23 -30.62 -25.39
N GLY A 358 -2.20 -29.37 -25.77
CA GLY A 358 -1.40 -28.35 -25.05
C GLY A 358 -1.82 -28.23 -23.58
N ILE A 359 -0.86 -28.07 -22.67
CA ILE A 359 -1.11 -27.98 -21.21
C ILE A 359 -1.33 -26.52 -20.83
N PRO A 360 -2.40 -26.17 -20.08
CA PRO A 360 -2.59 -24.85 -19.52
C PRO A 360 -1.42 -24.42 -18.62
N LEU A 361 -1.04 -23.15 -18.66
CA LEU A 361 0.09 -22.68 -17.88
C LEU A 361 -0.09 -22.91 -16.38
N LEU A 362 -1.31 -22.78 -15.86
CA LEU A 362 -1.59 -22.93 -14.44
C LEU A 362 -1.46 -24.40 -13.94
N GLU A 363 -1.43 -25.39 -14.83
CA GLU A 363 -1.17 -26.78 -14.45
C GLU A 363 0.30 -27.04 -14.07
N TYR A 364 1.22 -26.17 -14.51
CA TYR A 364 2.62 -26.29 -14.14
C TYR A 364 2.84 -25.84 -12.69
N ARG A 365 3.45 -26.72 -11.86
CA ARG A 365 3.73 -26.45 -10.45
C ARG A 365 4.50 -25.13 -10.23
N GLU A 366 5.50 -24.86 -11.06
CA GLU A 366 6.26 -23.62 -10.93
C GLU A 366 5.39 -22.39 -11.18
N HIS A 367 4.45 -22.45 -12.14
CA HIS A 367 3.50 -21.38 -12.40
C HIS A 367 2.54 -21.16 -11.21
N GLN A 368 2.07 -22.26 -10.60
CA GLN A 368 1.29 -22.21 -9.36
C GLN A 368 2.07 -21.56 -8.22
N ARG A 369 3.34 -21.93 -8.05
CA ARG A 369 4.24 -21.36 -7.02
C ARG A 369 4.50 -19.87 -7.21
N ARG A 370 4.45 -19.36 -8.42
CA ARG A 370 4.58 -17.94 -8.75
C ARG A 370 3.33 -17.14 -8.42
N LEU A 371 2.14 -17.65 -8.71
CA LEU A 371 0.89 -16.91 -8.62
C LEU A 371 0.14 -17.14 -7.30
N MET A 372 -0.02 -18.38 -6.83
CA MET A 372 -0.89 -18.70 -5.69
C MET A 372 -0.43 -18.06 -4.36
N PRO A 373 0.86 -18.00 -4.01
CA PRO A 373 1.29 -17.27 -2.81
C PRO A 373 0.98 -15.78 -2.88
N ARG A 374 1.05 -15.18 -4.07
CA ARG A 374 0.68 -13.78 -4.28
C ARG A 374 -0.82 -13.54 -4.17
N VAL A 375 -1.64 -14.49 -4.65
CA VAL A 375 -3.09 -14.47 -4.40
C VAL A 375 -3.37 -14.52 -2.89
N ALA A 376 -2.71 -15.41 -2.14
CA ALA A 376 -2.85 -15.50 -0.69
C ALA A 376 -2.47 -14.19 0.02
N ARG A 377 -1.35 -13.57 -0.37
CA ARG A 377 -0.92 -12.26 0.14
C ARG A 377 -1.91 -11.14 -0.20
N ALA A 378 -2.51 -11.17 -1.40
CA ALA A 378 -3.52 -10.18 -1.79
C ALA A 378 -4.76 -10.24 -0.89
N TYR A 379 -5.23 -11.44 -0.52
CA TYR A 379 -6.29 -11.62 0.46
C TYR A 379 -5.89 -11.13 1.85
N ALA A 380 -4.70 -11.51 2.32
CA ALA A 380 -4.18 -11.10 3.62
C ALA A 380 -4.09 -9.57 3.74
N PHE A 381 -3.53 -8.90 2.73
CA PHE A 381 -3.43 -7.45 2.70
C PHE A 381 -4.79 -6.76 2.58
N ALA A 382 -5.75 -7.31 1.85
CA ALA A 382 -7.10 -6.76 1.79
C ALA A 382 -7.80 -6.80 3.17
N CYS A 383 -7.68 -7.91 3.92
CA CYS A 383 -8.20 -8.00 5.28
C CYS A 383 -7.51 -7.02 6.23
N ALA A 384 -6.19 -6.91 6.16
CA ALA A 384 -5.42 -5.95 6.97
C ALA A 384 -5.77 -4.49 6.61
N GLN A 385 -5.99 -4.21 5.32
CA GLN A 385 -6.41 -2.90 4.85
C GLN A 385 -7.80 -2.52 5.38
N ASN A 386 -8.76 -3.45 5.37
CA ASN A 386 -10.08 -3.23 5.97
C ASN A 386 -9.98 -2.93 7.47
N ALA A 387 -9.08 -3.61 8.19
CA ALA A 387 -8.89 -3.38 9.62
C ALA A 387 -8.34 -1.98 9.93
N ILE A 388 -7.33 -1.51 9.17
CA ILE A 388 -6.79 -0.15 9.40
C ILE A 388 -7.75 0.95 8.96
N ILE A 389 -8.57 0.71 7.92
CA ILE A 389 -9.62 1.64 7.51
C ILE A 389 -10.68 1.76 8.62
N LEU A 390 -11.09 0.64 9.23
CA LEU A 390 -12.04 0.64 10.33
C LEU A 390 -11.50 1.42 11.54
N GLU A 391 -10.25 1.19 11.91
CA GLU A 391 -9.61 1.88 13.03
C GLU A 391 -9.48 3.39 12.78
N LEU A 392 -9.15 3.80 11.55
CA LEU A 392 -9.07 5.20 11.17
C LEU A 392 -10.44 5.88 11.13
N ASP A 393 -11.46 5.20 10.65
CA ASP A 393 -12.85 5.69 10.67
C ASP A 393 -13.38 5.88 12.11
N GLU A 394 -13.07 4.94 13.01
CA GLU A 394 -13.37 5.08 14.44
C GLU A 394 -12.63 6.27 15.06
N PHE A 395 -11.33 6.42 14.76
CA PHE A 395 -10.52 7.53 15.27
C PHE A 395 -11.10 8.88 14.86
N GLU A 396 -11.51 9.03 13.61
CA GLU A 396 -12.05 10.29 13.13
C GLU A 396 -13.44 10.64 13.68
N LYS A 397 -14.27 9.62 13.91
CA LYS A 397 -15.59 9.79 14.53
C LYS A 397 -15.50 10.08 16.03
N ASN A 398 -14.51 9.50 16.70
CA ASN A 398 -14.36 9.62 18.14
C ASN A 398 -12.88 9.65 18.58
N PRO A 399 -12.14 10.75 18.27
CA PRO A 399 -10.72 10.84 18.57
C PRO A 399 -10.41 10.78 20.08
N GLU A 400 -11.36 11.13 20.94
CA GLU A 400 -11.21 11.08 22.40
C GLU A 400 -11.16 9.65 22.96
N ALA A 401 -11.65 8.66 22.19
CA ALA A 401 -11.57 7.25 22.55
C ALA A 401 -10.18 6.63 22.30
N PHE A 402 -9.29 7.38 21.66
CA PHE A 402 -7.93 6.96 21.36
C PHE A 402 -6.93 7.68 22.28
N ASP A 403 -6.35 6.92 23.19
CA ASP A 403 -5.20 7.41 23.94
C ASP A 403 -3.96 7.56 23.04
N GLU A 404 -2.90 8.11 23.58
CA GLU A 404 -1.68 8.38 22.80
C GLU A 404 -1.02 7.07 22.31
N VAL A 405 -1.13 5.98 23.02
CA VAL A 405 -0.58 4.67 22.64
C VAL A 405 -1.34 4.12 21.46
N ARG A 406 -2.67 4.01 21.54
CA ARG A 406 -3.52 3.50 20.48
C ARG A 406 -3.38 4.34 19.20
N ARG A 407 -3.28 5.67 19.33
CA ARG A 407 -3.05 6.55 18.18
C ARG A 407 -1.72 6.27 17.50
N ARG A 408 -0.63 6.12 18.25
CA ARG A 408 0.69 5.79 17.70
C ARG A 408 0.73 4.41 17.04
N GLU A 409 0.06 3.43 17.60
CA GLU A 409 -0.08 2.10 17.00
C GLU A 409 -0.80 2.19 15.65
N MET A 410 -1.92 2.90 15.56
CA MET A 410 -2.64 3.14 14.30
C MET A 410 -1.76 3.85 13.26
N GLU A 411 -1.04 4.90 13.64
CA GLU A 411 -0.09 5.62 12.76
C GLU A 411 1.03 4.70 12.26
N THR A 412 1.53 3.83 13.13
CA THR A 412 2.55 2.83 12.82
C THR A 412 2.04 1.79 11.82
N HIS A 413 0.84 1.25 12.04
CA HIS A 413 0.21 0.30 11.13
C HIS A 413 -0.11 0.96 9.78
N ALA A 414 -0.58 2.21 9.75
CA ALA A 414 -0.79 2.96 8.51
C ALA A 414 0.50 3.15 7.71
N ALA A 415 1.61 3.44 8.37
CA ALA A 415 2.92 3.55 7.72
C ALA A 415 3.41 2.18 7.21
N GLY A 416 3.29 1.16 8.04
CA GLY A 416 3.71 -0.21 7.74
C GLY A 416 2.90 -0.84 6.61
N ILE A 417 1.57 -0.68 6.61
CA ILE A 417 0.71 -1.25 5.57
C ILE A 417 0.98 -0.59 4.21
N LYS A 418 1.18 0.75 4.16
CA LYS A 418 1.59 1.43 2.94
C LYS A 418 2.89 0.85 2.39
N ALA A 419 3.93 0.76 3.21
CA ALA A 419 5.23 0.26 2.79
C ALA A 419 5.16 -1.21 2.31
N SER A 420 4.43 -2.06 3.04
CA SER A 420 4.31 -3.49 2.73
C SER A 420 3.48 -3.74 1.47
N VAL A 421 2.33 -3.07 1.33
CA VAL A 421 1.41 -3.31 0.20
C VAL A 421 1.97 -2.72 -1.09
N THR A 422 2.59 -1.53 -1.08
CA THR A 422 3.19 -0.96 -2.31
C THR A 422 4.39 -1.78 -2.79
N ALA A 423 5.22 -2.31 -1.88
CA ALA A 423 6.29 -3.23 -2.24
C ALA A 423 5.75 -4.56 -2.81
N PHE A 424 4.72 -5.13 -2.17
CA PHE A 424 4.02 -6.33 -2.66
C PHE A 424 3.40 -6.09 -4.04
N ALA A 425 2.75 -4.94 -4.27
CA ALA A 425 2.10 -4.62 -5.54
C ALA A 425 3.12 -4.54 -6.67
N ASN A 426 4.26 -3.87 -6.46
CA ASN A 426 5.33 -3.79 -7.45
C ASN A 426 5.89 -5.17 -7.81
N ASP A 427 6.22 -6.01 -6.82
CA ASP A 427 6.69 -7.37 -7.06
C ASP A 427 5.64 -8.22 -7.78
N THR A 428 4.36 -8.09 -7.40
CA THR A 428 3.25 -8.84 -7.96
C THR A 428 2.95 -8.46 -9.39
N ILE A 429 2.93 -7.17 -9.73
CA ILE A 429 2.69 -6.69 -11.10
C ILE A 429 3.83 -7.14 -12.04
N ILE A 430 5.09 -7.07 -11.57
CA ILE A 430 6.24 -7.58 -12.32
C ILE A 430 6.07 -9.08 -12.59
N GLU A 431 5.72 -9.84 -11.57
CA GLU A 431 5.56 -11.31 -11.68
C GLU A 431 4.38 -11.69 -12.58
N ALA A 432 3.24 -11.00 -12.45
CA ALA A 432 2.07 -11.19 -13.31
C ALA A 432 2.42 -10.94 -14.79
N ARG A 433 3.14 -9.83 -15.06
CA ARG A 433 3.65 -9.52 -16.40
C ARG A 433 4.55 -10.63 -16.95
N LEU A 434 5.47 -11.14 -16.12
CA LEU A 434 6.38 -12.22 -16.50
C LEU A 434 5.62 -13.54 -16.73
N ALA A 435 4.60 -13.83 -15.91
CA ALA A 435 3.76 -15.00 -16.02
C ALA A 435 2.95 -15.05 -17.35
N CYS A 436 2.62 -13.88 -17.89
CA CYS A 436 1.94 -13.75 -19.20
C CYS A 436 2.90 -13.80 -20.40
N GLY A 437 4.21 -13.95 -20.20
CA GLY A 437 5.21 -14.05 -21.28
C GLY A 437 5.19 -12.82 -22.21
N GLY A 438 5.16 -13.06 -23.53
CA GLY A 438 5.11 -12.01 -24.55
C GLY A 438 3.84 -11.16 -24.48
N ALA A 439 2.69 -11.75 -24.17
CA ALA A 439 1.44 -11.01 -24.01
C ALA A 439 1.52 -9.98 -22.87
N GLY A 440 2.17 -10.33 -21.76
CA GLY A 440 2.40 -9.40 -20.65
C GLY A 440 3.31 -8.21 -20.98
N TYR A 441 4.04 -8.25 -22.10
CA TYR A 441 4.89 -7.15 -22.54
C TYR A 441 4.12 -6.11 -23.36
N MET A 442 2.98 -6.47 -23.95
CA MET A 442 2.18 -5.59 -24.79
C MET A 442 1.38 -4.61 -23.95
N ALA A 443 1.49 -3.33 -24.24
CA ALA A 443 0.84 -2.24 -23.47
C ALA A 443 -0.68 -2.39 -23.41
N GLU A 444 -1.31 -2.84 -24.50
CA GLU A 444 -2.75 -3.08 -24.61
C GLU A 444 -3.30 -4.10 -23.58
N ASN A 445 -2.44 -4.89 -22.95
CA ASN A 445 -2.77 -5.81 -21.88
C ASN A 445 -2.56 -5.21 -20.46
N LEU A 446 -2.38 -3.91 -20.35
CA LEU A 446 -2.32 -3.07 -19.15
C LEU A 446 -1.11 -3.31 -18.22
N LEU A 447 -0.55 -4.50 -18.15
CA LEU A 447 0.45 -4.89 -17.15
C LEU A 447 1.73 -4.04 -17.18
N THR A 448 2.15 -3.54 -18.33
CA THR A 448 3.33 -2.66 -18.45
C THR A 448 3.06 -1.25 -17.95
N GLU A 449 1.85 -0.75 -18.19
CA GLU A 449 1.44 0.58 -17.72
C GLU A 449 1.23 0.56 -16.20
N MET A 450 0.49 -0.44 -15.69
CA MET A 450 0.35 -0.66 -14.24
C MET A 450 1.71 -0.74 -13.53
N ARG A 451 2.70 -1.42 -14.14
CA ARG A 451 4.05 -1.51 -13.58
C ARG A 451 4.74 -0.15 -13.49
N LYS A 452 4.69 0.66 -14.56
CA LYS A 452 5.30 2.00 -14.57
C LYS A 452 4.68 2.90 -13.51
N ASP A 453 3.37 2.88 -13.40
CA ASP A 453 2.63 3.78 -12.54
C ASP A 453 2.73 3.37 -11.06
N CYS A 454 2.60 2.08 -10.76
CA CYS A 454 2.68 1.57 -9.39
C CYS A 454 4.08 1.66 -8.78
N ASP A 455 5.15 1.68 -9.58
CA ASP A 455 6.53 1.80 -9.11
C ASP A 455 6.73 3.04 -8.23
N VAL A 456 6.12 4.16 -8.64
CA VAL A 456 6.21 5.44 -7.94
C VAL A 456 5.60 5.40 -6.55
N PHE A 457 4.64 4.51 -6.29
CA PHE A 457 3.94 4.37 -5.00
C PHE A 457 4.87 3.96 -3.86
N SER A 458 6.02 3.37 -4.16
CA SER A 458 7.06 3.09 -3.16
C SER A 458 7.75 4.34 -2.62
N THR A 459 7.62 5.48 -3.31
CA THR A 459 8.37 6.71 -3.04
C THR A 459 7.52 7.80 -2.38
N PHE A 460 6.37 8.14 -2.97
CA PHE A 460 5.53 9.22 -2.42
C PHE A 460 4.68 8.75 -1.23
N GLU A 461 4.05 9.68 -0.51
CA GLU A 461 3.38 9.45 0.79
C GLU A 461 4.31 8.83 1.84
N GLY A 462 5.61 9.09 1.69
CA GLY A 462 6.70 8.54 2.48
C GLY A 462 7.39 7.35 1.80
N ASP A 463 8.70 7.46 1.63
CA ASP A 463 9.54 6.39 1.12
C ASP A 463 9.40 5.11 1.97
N ASN A 464 9.29 3.96 1.33
CA ASN A 464 9.04 2.69 2.03
C ASN A 464 10.12 2.32 3.05
N VAL A 465 11.40 2.69 2.82
CA VAL A 465 12.48 2.45 3.78
C VAL A 465 12.27 3.32 5.01
N VAL A 466 11.94 4.61 4.81
CA VAL A 466 11.68 5.56 5.90
C VAL A 466 10.45 5.13 6.72
N LEU A 467 9.37 4.72 6.05
CA LEU A 467 8.17 4.24 6.76
C LEU A 467 8.43 2.94 7.54
N THR A 468 9.20 2.01 6.99
CA THR A 468 9.59 0.79 7.71
C THR A 468 10.51 1.10 8.90
N GLN A 469 11.39 2.12 8.79
CA GLN A 469 12.18 2.62 9.93
C GLN A 469 11.29 3.25 10.99
N LEU A 470 10.23 3.97 10.59
CA LEU A 470 9.24 4.51 11.53
C LEU A 470 8.58 3.40 12.33
N VAL A 471 8.13 2.33 11.68
CA VAL A 471 7.58 1.14 12.35
C VAL A 471 8.59 0.58 13.37
N GLY A 472 9.82 0.31 12.93
CA GLY A 472 10.85 -0.22 13.83
C GLY A 472 11.19 0.70 15.01
N LYS A 473 11.18 2.02 14.79
CA LYS A 473 11.38 3.03 15.85
C LYS A 473 10.26 2.99 16.88
N GLU A 474 9.00 2.92 16.46
CA GLU A 474 7.85 2.88 17.35
C GLU A 474 7.80 1.57 18.16
N LEU A 475 8.17 0.45 17.55
CA LEU A 475 8.34 -0.82 18.27
C LEU A 475 9.39 -0.70 19.39
N LEU A 476 10.53 -0.06 19.12
CA LEU A 476 11.55 0.20 20.13
C LEU A 476 11.07 1.18 21.21
N SER A 477 10.29 2.20 20.85
CA SER A 477 9.74 3.19 21.78
C SER A 477 8.69 2.57 22.69
N SER A 478 7.79 1.73 22.17
CA SER A 478 6.82 0.98 22.94
C SER A 478 7.50 -0.02 23.88
N TYR A 479 8.54 -0.68 23.41
CA TYR A 479 9.38 -1.56 24.22
C TYR A 479 10.07 -0.81 25.37
N ALA A 480 10.44 0.46 25.17
CA ALA A 480 11.07 1.29 26.20
C ALA A 480 10.06 1.93 27.19
N ALA A 481 8.87 2.30 26.72
CA ALA A 481 7.84 2.94 27.55
C ALA A 481 7.30 2.05 28.67
N ASP A 482 7.40 0.73 28.51
CA ASP A 482 7.06 -0.23 29.56
C ASP A 482 7.95 -0.11 30.82
N PHE A 483 8.98 0.75 30.81
CA PHE A 483 9.95 0.93 31.88
C PHE A 483 9.97 2.33 32.55
N GLY A 484 9.02 3.24 32.24
CA GLY A 484 8.81 4.49 32.97
C GLY A 484 9.13 5.79 32.22
N ASP A 485 8.58 6.91 32.68
CA ASP A 485 8.63 8.27 32.14
C ASP A 485 10.07 8.76 31.80
N MET A 486 10.41 8.80 30.49
CA MET A 486 11.68 9.36 30.03
C MET A 486 11.52 10.17 28.73
N ASP A 487 12.23 11.31 28.62
CA ASP A 487 12.26 12.20 27.46
C ASP A 487 12.75 11.52 26.17
N GLN A 488 12.30 11.95 24.99
CA GLN A 488 12.58 11.31 23.68
C GLN A 488 14.08 11.06 23.41
N ARG A 489 14.98 11.89 23.90
CA ARG A 489 16.45 11.68 23.80
C ARG A 489 16.93 10.58 24.76
N GLU A 490 16.31 10.46 25.90
CA GLU A 490 16.58 9.45 26.91
C GLU A 490 15.90 8.12 26.53
N THR A 491 14.75 8.15 25.82
CA THR A 491 14.04 6.94 25.34
C THR A 491 14.87 6.14 24.35
N VAL A 492 15.57 6.76 23.41
CA VAL A 492 16.54 6.07 22.55
C VAL A 492 17.71 5.53 23.37
N ALA A 493 18.19 6.26 24.37
CA ALA A 493 19.25 5.80 25.27
C ALA A 493 18.77 4.69 26.22
N PHE A 494 17.50 4.67 26.60
CA PHE A 494 16.90 3.70 27.53
C PHE A 494 16.44 2.42 26.83
N ALA A 495 15.84 2.47 25.64
CA ALA A 495 15.62 1.27 24.77
C ALA A 495 16.90 0.46 24.62
N LEU A 496 18.03 1.14 24.83
CA LEU A 496 19.37 0.60 24.86
C LEU A 496 19.75 -0.08 26.20
N SER A 497 19.01 0.10 27.31
CA SER A 497 19.45 -0.37 28.63
C SER A 497 18.72 -1.59 29.23
N THR A 498 17.51 -1.96 28.77
CA THR A 498 16.63 -2.84 29.56
C THR A 498 15.85 -3.91 28.76
N ALA A 499 16.50 -4.64 27.91
CA ALA A 499 15.86 -5.61 27.04
C ALA A 499 15.86 -7.05 27.59
N VAL A 500 15.02 -7.47 28.49
CA VAL A 500 14.88 -8.93 28.77
C VAL A 500 13.48 -9.42 29.15
N ASP A 501 12.56 -8.66 29.76
CA ASP A 501 11.42 -9.28 30.43
C ASP A 501 9.99 -8.89 29.99
N VAL A 502 9.78 -7.99 29.01
CA VAL A 502 8.46 -7.32 28.84
C VAL A 502 7.68 -7.68 27.57
N VAL A 503 8.31 -8.31 26.60
CA VAL A 503 7.65 -8.65 25.31
C VAL A 503 6.45 -9.59 25.46
N GLN A 504 6.36 -10.32 26.55
CA GLN A 504 5.26 -11.30 26.77
C GLN A 504 3.92 -10.67 27.16
N GLU A 505 3.85 -9.44 27.63
CA GLU A 505 2.63 -8.92 28.25
C GLU A 505 1.69 -8.14 27.30
N LYS A 506 2.19 -7.44 26.30
CA LYS A 506 1.38 -6.61 25.39
C LYS A 506 0.77 -7.35 24.18
N ALA A 507 1.42 -8.39 23.69
CA ALA A 507 0.83 -9.26 22.67
C ALA A 507 -0.46 -9.97 23.15
N ARG A 508 -0.75 -9.90 24.45
CA ARG A 508 -1.88 -10.59 25.11
C ARG A 508 -3.20 -9.81 25.08
N ALA A 509 -3.28 -8.63 24.53
CA ALA A 509 -4.46 -7.76 24.65
C ALA A 509 -5.67 -8.15 23.79
N SER A 510 -5.52 -9.01 22.77
CA SER A 510 -6.68 -9.52 22.02
C SER A 510 -7.11 -10.89 22.58
N THR A 511 -8.41 -11.07 22.78
CA THR A 511 -9.00 -12.35 23.26
C THR A 511 -8.69 -13.52 22.32
N LEU A 512 -8.44 -13.26 21.05
CA LEU A 512 -8.03 -14.24 20.04
C LEU A 512 -6.56 -14.66 20.25
N TRP A 513 -5.68 -13.70 20.50
CA TRP A 513 -4.28 -13.92 20.87
C TRP A 513 -4.14 -14.89 22.03
N GLN A 514 -4.88 -14.62 23.11
CA GLN A 514 -4.83 -15.44 24.31
C GLN A 514 -5.28 -16.88 24.04
N LYS A 515 -6.33 -17.06 23.24
CA LYS A 515 -6.83 -18.39 22.85
C LYS A 515 -5.85 -19.17 21.96
N LEU A 516 -5.13 -18.48 21.08
CA LEU A 516 -4.17 -19.11 20.16
C LEU A 516 -2.86 -19.47 20.86
N VAL A 517 -2.38 -18.63 21.78
CA VAL A 517 -1.15 -18.88 22.57
C VAL A 517 -1.36 -19.99 23.62
N ASP A 518 -2.54 -20.06 24.24
CA ASP A 518 -2.85 -21.07 25.25
C ASP A 518 -2.93 -22.51 24.66
N ALA A 519 -3.05 -22.65 23.35
CA ALA A 519 -3.12 -23.94 22.67
C ALA A 519 -1.75 -24.59 22.38
N VAL A 520 -0.62 -23.88 22.58
CA VAL A 520 0.72 -24.36 22.17
C VAL A 520 1.51 -24.90 23.36
N THR A 521 1.49 -26.21 23.56
CA THR A 521 2.26 -26.88 24.63
C THR A 521 3.43 -27.75 24.18
N ASP A 522 3.60 -28.05 22.88
CA ASP A 522 4.67 -28.91 22.38
C ASP A 522 5.21 -28.48 21.02
N ARG A 523 6.38 -27.81 21.01
CA ARG A 523 7.01 -27.21 19.81
C ARG A 523 7.54 -28.22 18.80
N GLU A 524 7.85 -29.43 19.18
CA GLU A 524 8.46 -30.42 18.28
C GLU A 524 7.44 -31.20 17.44
N HIS A 525 6.21 -31.32 17.90
CA HIS A 525 5.16 -32.13 17.27
C HIS A 525 3.95 -31.34 16.74
N THR A 526 3.95 -30.02 16.85
CA THR A 526 2.83 -29.16 16.43
C THR A 526 2.70 -29.11 14.91
N ASP A 527 1.46 -29.19 14.39
CA ASP A 527 1.18 -29.07 12.95
C ASP A 527 1.58 -27.67 12.42
N LEU A 528 2.23 -27.61 11.28
CA LEU A 528 2.60 -26.37 10.60
C LEU A 528 1.38 -25.57 10.12
N LEU A 529 0.21 -26.19 10.06
CA LEU A 529 -1.07 -25.57 9.70
C LEU A 529 -1.92 -25.19 10.91
N ASP A 530 -1.42 -25.43 12.13
CA ASP A 530 -2.05 -24.94 13.35
C ASP A 530 -1.85 -23.42 13.50
N ARG A 531 -2.95 -22.69 13.69
CA ARG A 531 -2.94 -21.21 13.77
C ARG A 531 -2.10 -20.67 14.91
N GLY A 532 -2.15 -21.32 16.07
CA GLY A 532 -1.36 -20.94 17.24
C GLY A 532 0.12 -21.08 16.97
N ASN A 533 0.52 -22.19 16.35
CA ASN A 533 1.91 -22.43 15.96
C ASN A 533 2.40 -21.45 14.88
N GLN A 534 1.55 -21.16 13.90
CA GLN A 534 1.85 -20.15 12.87
C GLN A 534 2.09 -18.76 13.47
N LEU A 535 1.20 -18.35 14.38
CA LEU A 535 1.35 -17.10 15.11
C LEU A 535 2.63 -17.05 15.91
N GLN A 536 2.91 -18.12 16.67
CA GLN A 536 4.13 -18.22 17.50
C GLN A 536 5.40 -18.10 16.65
N LEU A 537 5.44 -18.71 15.45
CA LEU A 537 6.60 -18.60 14.56
C LEU A 537 6.85 -17.14 14.10
N LEU A 538 5.78 -16.42 13.75
CA LEU A 538 5.90 -15.03 13.30
C LEU A 538 6.30 -14.10 14.46
N VAL A 539 5.71 -14.29 15.64
CA VAL A 539 6.02 -13.52 16.86
C VAL A 539 7.44 -13.80 17.34
N ASP A 540 7.85 -15.05 17.42
CA ASP A 540 9.23 -15.41 17.79
C ASP A 540 10.26 -14.73 16.87
N ARG A 541 9.92 -14.58 15.58
CA ARG A 541 10.77 -13.88 14.60
C ARG A 541 10.82 -12.38 14.88
N GLU A 542 9.67 -11.75 15.10
CA GLU A 542 9.54 -10.33 15.42
C GLU A 542 10.31 -9.99 16.70
N GLU A 543 10.02 -10.70 17.80
CA GLU A 543 10.65 -10.51 19.11
C GLU A 543 12.17 -10.64 19.04
N HIS A 544 12.65 -11.69 18.39
CA HIS A 544 14.11 -11.94 18.25
C HIS A 544 14.80 -10.82 17.46
N LEU A 545 14.17 -10.36 16.37
CA LEU A 545 14.72 -9.27 15.56
C LEU A 545 14.72 -7.96 16.33
N LEU A 546 13.66 -7.63 17.05
CA LEU A 546 13.56 -6.44 17.89
C LEU A 546 14.60 -6.45 19.03
N GLU A 547 14.76 -7.57 19.71
CA GLU A 547 15.79 -7.76 20.74
C GLU A 547 17.21 -7.58 20.16
N THR A 548 17.44 -8.07 18.96
CA THR A 548 18.72 -7.92 18.27
C THR A 548 19.03 -6.46 17.95
N VAL A 549 18.06 -5.70 17.47
CA VAL A 549 18.20 -4.24 17.24
C VAL A 549 18.47 -3.52 18.55
N ALA A 550 17.67 -3.75 19.58
CA ALA A 550 17.84 -3.12 20.90
C ALA A 550 19.25 -3.37 21.46
N ARG A 551 19.74 -4.62 21.38
CA ARG A 551 21.10 -5.00 21.82
C ARG A 551 22.21 -4.26 21.05
N ARG A 552 22.04 -4.05 19.74
CA ARG A 552 23.00 -3.30 18.91
C ARG A 552 23.02 -1.83 19.26
N LEU A 553 21.84 -1.21 19.42
CA LEU A 553 21.70 0.20 19.72
C LEU A 553 22.22 0.58 21.12
N ARG A 554 22.25 -0.36 22.08
CA ARG A 554 22.91 -0.16 23.39
C ARG A 554 24.34 0.37 23.29
N LYS A 555 25.06 0.03 22.22
CA LYS A 555 26.43 0.50 22.01
C LYS A 555 26.54 2.02 21.76
N ALA A 556 25.41 2.68 21.48
CA ALA A 556 25.37 4.14 21.33
C ALA A 556 25.26 4.88 22.67
N GLN A 557 24.90 4.15 23.75
CA GLN A 557 24.71 4.76 25.07
C GLN A 557 26.02 5.39 25.59
N GLY A 558 25.93 6.65 25.98
CA GLY A 558 27.10 7.42 26.48
C GLY A 558 28.11 7.82 25.42
N GLN A 559 27.83 7.60 24.14
CA GLN A 559 28.65 8.05 23.03
C GLN A 559 28.30 9.48 22.61
N ASP A 560 29.25 10.17 21.95
CA ASP A 560 28.97 11.44 21.29
C ASP A 560 28.02 11.26 20.09
N GLY A 561 27.43 12.38 19.60
CA GLY A 561 26.44 12.30 18.52
C GLY A 561 26.93 11.63 17.24
N SER A 562 28.21 11.81 16.88
CA SER A 562 28.80 11.17 15.69
C SER A 562 28.96 9.65 15.85
N ALA A 563 29.42 9.22 17.03
CA ALA A 563 29.59 7.80 17.33
C ALA A 563 28.23 7.12 17.50
N ALA A 564 27.25 7.77 18.16
CA ALA A 564 25.88 7.28 18.26
C ALA A 564 25.23 7.11 16.88
N PHE A 565 25.40 8.07 15.97
CA PHE A 565 24.93 7.97 14.59
C PHE A 565 25.53 6.77 13.85
N LYS A 566 26.83 6.51 14.01
CA LYS A 566 27.49 5.34 13.39
C LYS A 566 26.89 4.02 13.88
N VAL A 567 26.59 3.92 15.17
CA VAL A 567 25.92 2.74 15.75
C VAL A 567 24.53 2.58 15.15
N PHE A 568 23.71 3.64 15.12
CA PHE A 568 22.40 3.63 14.52
C PHE A 568 22.47 3.22 13.05
N ASN A 569 23.34 3.86 12.27
CA ASN A 569 23.49 3.58 10.85
C ASN A 569 23.88 2.12 10.58
N SER A 570 24.69 1.51 11.45
CA SER A 570 25.07 0.09 11.35
C SER A 570 23.99 -0.90 11.81
N ALA A 571 22.88 -0.44 12.37
CA ALA A 571 21.78 -1.27 12.84
C ALA A 571 20.50 -1.12 11.99
N GLN A 572 20.51 -0.26 10.97
CA GLN A 572 19.33 0.04 10.16
C GLN A 572 18.74 -1.19 9.45
N ASP A 573 19.58 -2.08 8.93
CA ASP A 573 19.14 -3.32 8.29
C ASP A 573 18.33 -4.22 9.25
N HIS A 574 18.77 -4.33 10.48
CA HIS A 574 18.04 -5.08 11.52
C HIS A 574 16.75 -4.37 11.92
N LEU A 575 16.76 -3.02 11.98
CA LEU A 575 15.57 -2.23 12.27
C LEU A 575 14.49 -2.44 11.19
N LEU A 576 14.89 -2.42 9.93
CA LEU A 576 14.01 -2.71 8.81
C LEU A 576 13.47 -4.13 8.83
N GLN A 577 14.28 -5.11 9.21
CA GLN A 577 13.84 -6.50 9.36
C GLN A 577 12.81 -6.65 10.48
N ALA A 578 13.03 -6.00 11.63
CA ALA A 578 12.08 -6.00 12.75
C ALA A 578 10.74 -5.36 12.34
N GLY A 579 10.77 -4.21 11.67
CA GLY A 579 9.56 -3.54 11.17
C GLY A 579 8.78 -4.42 10.18
N ARG A 580 9.46 -5.11 9.25
CA ARG A 580 8.81 -6.05 8.32
C ARG A 580 8.22 -7.26 9.04
N ALA A 581 8.94 -7.84 10.00
CA ALA A 581 8.46 -8.97 10.78
C ALA A 581 7.20 -8.62 11.58
N HIS A 582 7.16 -7.43 12.17
CA HIS A 582 5.97 -6.90 12.83
C HIS A 582 4.77 -6.82 11.87
N MET A 583 4.98 -6.25 10.68
CA MET A 583 3.90 -6.16 9.70
C MET A 583 3.43 -7.54 9.23
N ASP A 584 4.32 -8.52 9.05
CA ASP A 584 3.96 -9.90 8.72
C ASP A 584 3.06 -10.52 9.83
N SER A 585 3.40 -10.31 11.11
CA SER A 585 2.63 -10.78 12.26
C SER A 585 1.26 -10.08 12.35
N TRP A 586 1.25 -8.76 12.19
CA TRP A 586 0.03 -7.96 12.26
C TRP A 586 -0.95 -8.30 11.12
N VAL A 587 -0.47 -8.40 9.89
CA VAL A 587 -1.28 -8.80 8.72
C VAL A 587 -1.85 -10.21 8.91
N PHE A 588 -1.04 -11.14 9.39
CA PHE A 588 -1.52 -12.49 9.69
C PHE A 588 -2.66 -12.48 10.72
N ALA A 589 -2.52 -11.72 11.81
CA ALA A 589 -3.54 -11.62 12.84
C ALA A 589 -4.87 -11.09 12.27
N ARG A 590 -4.82 -10.02 11.46
CA ARG A 590 -6.02 -9.46 10.80
C ARG A 590 -6.66 -10.44 9.81
N PHE A 591 -5.84 -11.19 9.09
CA PHE A 591 -6.35 -12.21 8.17
C PHE A 591 -6.98 -13.39 8.92
N ALA A 592 -6.35 -13.87 9.99
CA ALA A 592 -6.90 -14.95 10.83
C ALA A 592 -8.25 -14.55 11.46
N GLU A 593 -8.38 -13.30 11.92
CA GLU A 593 -9.66 -12.77 12.43
C GLU A 593 -10.75 -12.77 11.35
N ALA A 594 -10.42 -12.36 10.11
CA ALA A 594 -11.35 -12.38 9.00
C ALA A 594 -11.78 -13.82 8.62
N VAL A 595 -10.86 -14.80 8.70
CA VAL A 595 -11.19 -16.23 8.53
C VAL A 595 -12.18 -16.70 9.57
N GLU A 596 -11.96 -16.39 10.85
CA GLU A 596 -12.84 -16.80 11.95
C GLU A 596 -14.22 -16.12 11.88
N ALA A 597 -14.27 -14.87 11.43
CA ALA A 597 -15.51 -14.12 11.27
C ALA A 597 -16.32 -14.55 10.03
N CYS A 598 -15.75 -15.29 9.10
CA CYS A 598 -16.45 -15.76 7.91
C CYS A 598 -17.54 -16.76 8.25
N GLU A 599 -18.79 -16.46 7.92
CA GLU A 599 -19.95 -17.30 8.25
C GLU A 599 -20.11 -18.50 7.31
N ASP A 600 -19.73 -18.35 6.04
CA ASP A 600 -19.82 -19.40 5.03
C ASP A 600 -18.74 -20.48 5.27
N PRO A 601 -19.12 -21.75 5.50
CA PRO A 601 -18.14 -22.79 5.84
C PRO A 601 -17.15 -23.10 4.70
N GLU A 602 -17.58 -23.07 3.43
CA GLU A 602 -16.69 -23.34 2.30
C GLU A 602 -15.74 -22.18 2.06
N ALA A 603 -16.22 -20.94 2.11
CA ALA A 603 -15.38 -19.75 2.04
C ALA A 603 -14.37 -19.71 3.19
N ARG A 604 -14.79 -20.06 4.42
CA ARG A 604 -13.90 -20.17 5.60
C ARG A 604 -12.79 -21.20 5.37
N GLU A 605 -13.11 -22.37 4.81
CA GLU A 605 -12.10 -23.40 4.50
C GLU A 605 -11.09 -22.86 3.48
N VAL A 606 -11.56 -22.21 2.41
CA VAL A 606 -10.69 -21.63 1.36
C VAL A 606 -9.83 -20.50 1.91
N LEU A 607 -10.40 -19.58 2.68
CA LEU A 607 -9.66 -18.51 3.37
C LEU A 607 -8.64 -19.09 4.34
N GLY A 608 -8.98 -20.18 5.04
CA GLY A 608 -8.07 -20.93 5.88
C GLY A 608 -6.85 -21.42 5.12
N MET A 609 -7.04 -22.03 3.94
CA MET A 609 -5.93 -22.48 3.09
C MET A 609 -5.07 -21.32 2.56
N LEU A 610 -5.67 -20.17 2.22
CA LEU A 610 -4.96 -18.97 1.82
C LEU A 610 -4.14 -18.39 2.97
N CYS A 611 -4.69 -18.38 4.18
CA CYS A 611 -3.99 -17.93 5.39
C CYS A 611 -2.80 -18.84 5.73
N ASP A 612 -2.95 -20.18 5.61
CA ASP A 612 -1.85 -21.12 5.73
C ASP A 612 -0.76 -20.87 4.69
N LEU A 613 -1.15 -20.63 3.43
CA LEU A 613 -0.20 -20.35 2.36
C LEU A 613 0.55 -19.05 2.58
N TYR A 614 -0.11 -18.02 3.13
CA TYR A 614 0.53 -16.76 3.51
C TYR A 614 1.69 -16.97 4.48
N VAL A 615 1.46 -17.72 5.57
CA VAL A 615 2.51 -17.99 6.57
C VAL A 615 3.61 -18.89 6.01
N LEU A 616 3.24 -19.95 5.31
CA LEU A 616 4.23 -20.86 4.73
C LEU A 616 5.08 -20.20 3.64
N ASP A 617 4.57 -19.20 2.94
CA ASP A 617 5.35 -18.39 1.99
C ASP A 617 6.39 -17.52 2.70
N ILE A 618 6.04 -16.91 3.85
CA ILE A 618 6.97 -16.18 4.70
C ILE A 618 8.06 -17.12 5.23
N VAL A 619 7.67 -18.28 5.74
CA VAL A 619 8.61 -19.29 6.28
C VAL A 619 9.54 -19.82 5.19
N ASP A 620 9.03 -20.10 3.97
CA ASP A 620 9.83 -20.58 2.84
C ASP A 620 10.81 -19.50 2.35
N GLY A 621 10.40 -18.22 2.34
CA GLY A 621 11.23 -17.07 1.97
C GLY A 621 12.36 -16.81 2.96
N ASP A 622 12.12 -17.01 4.24
CA ASP A 622 13.03 -16.69 5.35
C ASP A 622 13.59 -17.93 6.06
N LYS A 623 13.52 -19.10 5.41
CA LYS A 623 13.92 -20.38 6.03
C LYS A 623 15.35 -20.41 6.57
N GLY A 624 16.25 -19.59 6.00
CA GLY A 624 17.60 -19.41 6.52
C GLY A 624 17.58 -18.88 7.95
N TRP A 625 16.80 -17.83 8.19
CA TRP A 625 16.61 -17.24 9.50
C TRP A 625 16.05 -18.25 10.52
N PHE A 626 14.98 -18.98 10.14
CA PHE A 626 14.35 -19.97 11.03
C PHE A 626 15.29 -21.11 11.40
N LEU A 627 16.16 -21.53 10.48
CA LEU A 627 17.20 -22.55 10.73
C LEU A 627 18.33 -22.02 11.61
N GLU A 628 18.88 -20.83 11.31
CA GLU A 628 19.99 -20.20 12.04
C GLU A 628 19.64 -19.95 13.51
N HIS A 629 18.37 -19.62 13.78
CA HIS A 629 17.89 -19.34 15.14
C HIS A 629 17.19 -20.52 15.81
N ASN A 630 17.28 -21.73 15.23
CA ASN A 630 16.71 -22.98 15.76
C ASN A 630 15.19 -22.87 16.03
N ARG A 631 14.47 -22.08 15.25
CA ARG A 631 13.01 -21.97 15.33
C ARG A 631 12.32 -23.10 14.55
N LEU A 632 12.94 -23.58 13.51
CA LEU A 632 12.53 -24.77 12.75
C LEU A 632 13.74 -25.71 12.53
N THR A 633 13.49 -27.01 12.57
CA THR A 633 14.47 -28.02 12.16
C THR A 633 14.54 -28.13 10.65
N THR A 634 15.59 -28.74 10.11
CA THR A 634 15.73 -29.03 8.68
C THR A 634 14.55 -29.87 8.14
N GLU A 635 14.02 -30.79 8.93
CA GLU A 635 12.87 -31.61 8.56
C GLU A 635 11.60 -30.77 8.47
N ARG A 636 11.37 -29.89 9.46
CA ARG A 636 10.21 -28.99 9.46
C ARG A 636 10.26 -27.96 8.35
N THR A 637 11.42 -27.44 7.98
CA THR A 637 11.54 -26.52 6.82
C THR A 637 11.26 -27.21 5.50
N LYS A 638 11.68 -28.48 5.32
CA LYS A 638 11.31 -29.30 4.16
C LYS A 638 9.79 -29.58 4.15
N ALA A 639 9.21 -29.92 5.30
CA ALA A 639 7.77 -30.15 5.44
C ALA A 639 6.97 -28.87 5.12
N ALA A 640 7.44 -27.68 5.54
CA ALA A 640 6.83 -26.40 5.21
C ALA A 640 6.84 -26.13 3.69
N THR A 641 7.97 -26.36 3.01
CA THR A 641 8.06 -26.26 1.55
C THR A 641 7.11 -27.25 0.85
N ALA A 642 7.01 -28.50 1.33
CA ALA A 642 6.08 -29.49 0.78
C ALA A 642 4.62 -29.09 1.01
N ALA A 643 4.27 -28.59 2.21
CA ALA A 643 2.94 -28.09 2.53
C ALA A 643 2.55 -26.87 1.66
N ARG A 644 3.48 -25.89 1.49
CA ARG A 644 3.32 -24.77 0.58
C ARG A 644 3.00 -25.24 -0.86
N ASN A 645 3.74 -26.21 -1.38
CA ASN A 645 3.51 -26.75 -2.72
C ASN A 645 2.14 -27.42 -2.85
N ARG A 646 1.73 -28.21 -1.85
CA ARG A 646 0.39 -28.83 -1.84
C ARG A 646 -0.72 -27.80 -1.82
N LEU A 647 -0.59 -26.73 -1.01
CA LEU A 647 -1.57 -25.65 -0.97
C LEU A 647 -1.62 -24.89 -2.31
N CYS A 648 -0.48 -24.60 -2.94
CA CYS A 648 -0.46 -24.00 -4.26
C CYS A 648 -1.27 -24.79 -5.28
N THR A 649 -1.07 -26.14 -5.33
CA THR A 649 -1.83 -27.01 -6.24
C THR A 649 -3.32 -27.06 -5.89
N LYS A 650 -3.67 -27.17 -4.60
CA LYS A 650 -5.06 -27.20 -4.15
C LYS A 650 -5.81 -25.91 -4.47
N LEU A 651 -5.18 -24.76 -4.24
CA LEU A 651 -5.74 -23.44 -4.53
C LEU A 651 -5.78 -23.13 -6.03
N ALA A 652 -4.83 -23.64 -6.82
CA ALA A 652 -4.85 -23.52 -8.27
C ALA A 652 -6.11 -24.16 -8.89
N GLY A 653 -6.65 -25.23 -8.30
CA GLY A 653 -7.94 -25.81 -8.68
C GLY A 653 -9.14 -24.88 -8.49
N ARG A 654 -8.99 -23.81 -7.71
CA ARG A 654 -10.03 -22.79 -7.46
C ARG A 654 -9.59 -21.39 -7.93
N ALA A 655 -8.50 -21.28 -8.68
CA ALA A 655 -7.85 -20.02 -9.00
C ALA A 655 -8.79 -19.02 -9.68
N ARG A 656 -9.67 -19.47 -10.58
CA ARG A 656 -10.68 -18.62 -11.23
C ARG A 656 -11.62 -17.99 -10.18
N THR A 657 -12.19 -18.79 -9.30
CA THR A 657 -13.07 -18.34 -8.20
C THR A 657 -12.36 -17.34 -7.29
N LEU A 658 -11.09 -17.61 -6.95
CA LEU A 658 -10.30 -16.73 -6.09
C LEU A 658 -10.11 -15.34 -6.68
N VAL A 659 -9.85 -15.22 -7.97
CA VAL A 659 -9.65 -13.90 -8.61
C VAL A 659 -10.97 -13.23 -9.01
N ASP A 660 -12.03 -13.99 -9.25
CA ASP A 660 -13.36 -13.44 -9.48
C ASP A 660 -13.93 -12.79 -8.22
N ALA A 661 -13.59 -13.32 -7.03
CA ALA A 661 -13.93 -12.71 -5.74
C ALA A 661 -13.30 -11.31 -5.50
N PHE A 662 -12.31 -10.89 -6.26
CA PHE A 662 -11.80 -9.52 -6.22
C PHE A 662 -12.81 -8.49 -6.76
N ALA A 663 -13.88 -8.95 -7.41
CA ALA A 663 -14.98 -8.15 -7.96
C ALA A 663 -14.51 -6.96 -8.84
N ILE A 664 -13.49 -7.22 -9.64
CA ILE A 664 -12.94 -6.27 -10.60
C ILE A 664 -13.94 -6.13 -11.76
N PRO A 665 -14.25 -4.90 -12.22
CA PRO A 665 -15.16 -4.68 -13.33
C PRO A 665 -14.79 -5.49 -14.57
N GLU A 666 -15.77 -6.15 -15.21
CA GLU A 666 -15.50 -7.11 -16.31
C GLU A 666 -14.86 -6.44 -17.52
N PHE A 667 -15.08 -5.14 -17.75
CA PHE A 667 -14.43 -4.41 -18.84
C PHE A 667 -12.89 -4.37 -18.74
N VAL A 668 -12.32 -4.56 -17.55
CA VAL A 668 -10.85 -4.67 -17.34
C VAL A 668 -10.30 -5.91 -18.05
N PHE A 669 -11.12 -6.93 -18.23
CA PHE A 669 -10.74 -8.21 -18.84
C PHE A 669 -10.99 -8.28 -20.35
N THR A 670 -11.38 -7.16 -20.98
CA THR A 670 -11.53 -7.07 -22.44
C THR A 670 -10.21 -6.84 -23.17
N VAL A 671 -9.09 -7.09 -22.50
CA VAL A 671 -7.74 -6.97 -23.07
C VAL A 671 -7.46 -8.06 -24.11
N PRO A 672 -6.67 -7.77 -25.19
CA PRO A 672 -6.44 -8.71 -26.28
C PRO A 672 -5.90 -10.09 -25.86
N MET A 673 -5.08 -10.17 -24.85
CA MET A 673 -4.55 -11.47 -24.38
C MET A 673 -5.62 -12.41 -23.82
N LEU A 674 -6.80 -11.90 -23.47
CA LEU A 674 -7.93 -12.68 -22.98
C LEU A 674 -9.06 -12.81 -24.01
N THR A 675 -9.12 -11.97 -25.05
CA THR A 675 -10.18 -11.93 -26.08
C THR A 675 -9.71 -12.39 -27.46
N ASP A 676 -8.51 -11.97 -27.93
CA ASP A 676 -8.13 -12.03 -29.35
C ASP A 676 -6.98 -12.98 -29.61
N GLY A 677 -6.64 -13.93 -29.47
CA GLY A 677 -5.50 -14.66 -30.03
C GLY A 677 -4.70 -15.45 -29.02
N GLY A 678 -5.08 -15.36 -27.78
CA GLY A 678 -4.66 -16.36 -26.81
C GLY A 678 -5.69 -17.50 -26.71
N VAL A 679 -6.93 -17.19 -27.05
CA VAL A 679 -8.11 -18.00 -26.74
C VAL A 679 -8.81 -18.54 -27.98
N ASP A 680 -8.78 -17.86 -29.13
CA ASP A 680 -9.50 -18.22 -30.37
C ASP A 680 -9.11 -19.59 -31.00
N THR A 681 -8.07 -20.23 -30.50
CA THR A 681 -7.69 -21.58 -30.91
C THR A 681 -8.18 -22.66 -29.93
N ILE A 682 -8.86 -22.25 -28.84
CA ILE A 682 -9.49 -23.20 -27.92
C ILE A 682 -10.92 -23.34 -28.40
N THR A 683 -11.12 -24.29 -29.33
CA THR A 683 -12.46 -24.69 -29.78
C THR A 683 -13.35 -24.98 -28.56
N ASP A 684 -14.65 -24.70 -28.69
CA ASP A 684 -15.74 -25.00 -27.75
C ASP A 684 -15.90 -26.49 -27.39
N GLU A 685 -14.90 -27.31 -27.56
CA GLU A 685 -14.90 -28.65 -27.02
C GLU A 685 -14.85 -28.54 -25.48
N PRO A 686 -15.82 -29.14 -24.79
CA PRO A 686 -15.79 -29.19 -23.34
C PRO A 686 -14.46 -29.78 -22.92
N ALA A 687 -13.78 -29.09 -21.97
CA ALA A 687 -12.53 -29.56 -21.45
C ALA A 687 -12.71 -30.96 -20.90
N ASP A 688 -12.03 -31.94 -21.50
CA ASP A 688 -11.89 -33.21 -20.83
C ASP A 688 -11.31 -32.95 -19.44
N GLU A 689 -11.97 -33.47 -18.44
CA GLU A 689 -11.52 -33.39 -17.06
C GLU A 689 -10.12 -34.04 -16.96
N HIS A 690 -9.08 -33.22 -16.89
CA HIS A 690 -7.71 -33.72 -16.69
C HIS A 690 -7.42 -33.88 -15.20
N GLU A 691 -7.14 -35.12 -14.79
CA GLU A 691 -6.56 -35.38 -13.48
C GLU A 691 -5.15 -34.75 -13.40
N VAL A 692 -4.92 -33.90 -12.40
CA VAL A 692 -3.56 -33.42 -12.11
C VAL A 692 -2.72 -34.62 -11.67
N VAL A 693 -1.80 -35.02 -12.51
CA VAL A 693 -0.82 -36.06 -12.14
C VAL A 693 0.11 -35.46 -11.08
N GLY A 694 -0.16 -35.81 -9.84
CA GLY A 694 0.78 -35.53 -8.75
C GLY A 694 2.06 -36.35 -8.98
N LEU A 695 3.18 -35.70 -9.21
CA LEU A 695 4.46 -36.35 -9.06
C LEU A 695 4.61 -36.72 -7.59
N ALA A 696 4.81 -38.00 -7.32
CA ALA A 696 5.18 -38.48 -6.00
C ALA A 696 6.50 -37.79 -5.56
N ASP A 697 6.63 -37.56 -4.26
CA ASP A 697 7.79 -36.92 -3.59
C ASP A 697 9.14 -37.53 -3.98
#